data_c390e8f09fff3f83a0c4cf4c3f01b5d6
#
_entry.id   c390e8f09fff3f83a0c4cf4c3f01b5d6
#
_cell.length_a   1.000
_cell.length_b   1.000
_cell.length_c   1.000
_cell.angle_alpha   90.00
_cell.angle_beta   90.00
_cell.angle_gamma   90.00
#
_symmetry.space_group_name_H-M   'P 1'
#
loop_
_entity.id
_entity.type
_entity.pdbx_description
1 polymer ?
#
loop_
_entity_poly.entity_id
_entity_poly.type
_entity_poly.pdbx_seq_one_letter_code
_entity_poly.pdbx_strand_id
1 'polypeptide(L)'
;MSKLKIVLTGFMFPLVLLFGLPHVDSSNPDTKNNSKQSGTIQKMIVENASVTMQVDLNGLNGSNSLVARPVTLQFSVAANSFFPILVFNDLLRAVEPGSMALIPQDVPALPVQLAASAKQLVVERLQSNQSSGLAVRDSKTGFTFFNIEGGDYAYNANARSLGIAGGRLLLSKQFATALGRPSDAGSIVGKISVGAAMQPIEITQVVNGKRKSVVVPPLNQGGPGAGALVPGPDIIVGDLPDMVEVGTTGTQVGLGVATTSCNIGDQPVNFHALPETAHPFFPQNLYRMSGGADNTQRFEQIGQAWIKHTFGADELDECDVGCDTSNCVQFQQLCPGCADPYLADENGWYDLLGSRAWVNPFTGFFVSNPNPTNHTGHNHDGASHRIRVNVSDLNTTLNQGATYFAEAAYLTAQEYTWCQTHPGQCNMYNNASYRKFLVSGTTDFTFSPVGVTGRMHPAITAWTGAAVSQQEPDPGHDGIWFMGYKVTNPSAGVYHYEYALYNLNLDRSIQSFSVPVAPGVSISNAAFHAPPQEPGWANDGTLNNQGYSSQAWTFTQASGSITWNSETFAQNQNANVIRFGTLYNFRFDADQPPQSASATVGFFKTGSPMMVAIQAPGGGAVTPTPTATATATPTATATATATPTATSTPIPTATPRPTPSPRGGPLPRPRPTPLPRG
;
A
#
# COMPACT_ATOMS: atom_id res chain seq x y z
N MET A 1 -10.25 -23.60 54.37
CA MET A 1 -10.04 -22.28 54.99
C MET A 1 -8.65 -21.78 54.56
N SER A 2 -8.57 -20.87 53.61
CA SER A 2 -7.54 -19.84 53.45
C SER A 2 -7.87 -19.08 52.20
N LYS A 3 -8.17 -17.82 52.35
CA LYS A 3 -8.55 -16.90 51.26
C LYS A 3 -7.28 -16.39 50.64
N LEU A 4 -7.04 -16.69 49.35
CA LEU A 4 -5.96 -16.07 48.56
C LEU A 4 -6.50 -14.77 47.95
N LYS A 5 -5.99 -13.64 48.43
CA LYS A 5 -6.25 -12.32 47.84
C LYS A 5 -5.39 -12.17 46.59
N ILE A 6 -5.99 -12.04 45.43
CA ILE A 6 -5.33 -11.62 44.20
C ILE A 6 -5.24 -10.08 44.25
N VAL A 7 -4.01 -9.61 44.32
CA VAL A 7 -3.67 -8.15 44.16
C VAL A 7 -3.52 -7.87 42.68
N LEU A 8 -4.46 -7.09 42.17
CA LEU A 8 -4.40 -6.54 40.79
C LEU A 8 -3.46 -5.34 40.82
N THR A 9 -2.22 -5.52 40.37
CA THR A 9 -1.30 -4.41 40.12
C THR A 9 -1.57 -3.83 38.74
N GLY A 10 -2.31 -2.72 38.73
CA GLY A 10 -2.49 -1.91 37.54
C GLY A 10 -1.17 -1.22 37.19
N PHE A 11 -0.66 -1.48 36.00
CA PHE A 11 0.42 -0.68 35.41
C PHE A 11 -0.17 0.68 34.95
N MET A 12 0.02 1.67 35.76
CA MET A 12 -0.16 3.09 35.37
C MET A 12 1.10 3.52 34.59
N PHE A 13 0.94 3.80 33.31
CA PHE A 13 1.95 4.54 32.54
C PHE A 13 1.94 6.01 33.01
N PRO A 14 3.06 6.57 33.39
CA PRO A 14 3.10 7.99 33.73
C PRO A 14 3.07 8.83 32.44
N LEU A 15 2.01 9.57 32.27
CA LEU A 15 1.89 10.65 31.30
C LEU A 15 2.77 11.83 31.78
N VAL A 16 3.99 11.93 31.28
CA VAL A 16 4.84 13.09 31.54
C VAL A 16 4.43 14.23 30.62
N LEU A 17 3.63 15.14 31.13
CA LEU A 17 3.42 16.46 30.57
C LEU A 17 4.57 17.38 31.05
N LEU A 18 5.56 17.63 30.22
CA LEU A 18 6.55 18.68 30.45
C LEU A 18 6.17 19.91 29.62
N PHE A 19 5.57 20.90 30.30
CA PHE A 19 5.47 22.25 29.80
C PHE A 19 6.74 23.01 30.15
N GLY A 20 7.59 23.25 29.15
CA GLY A 20 8.63 24.28 29.25
C GLY A 20 8.13 25.52 28.54
N LEU A 21 7.68 26.52 29.30
CA LEU A 21 7.39 27.87 28.79
C LEU A 21 8.63 28.74 28.95
N PRO A 22 8.89 29.68 28.03
CA PRO A 22 9.86 30.75 28.28
C PRO A 22 9.29 31.72 29.32
N HIS A 23 10.15 32.18 30.24
CA HIS A 23 9.85 33.17 31.22
C HIS A 23 9.38 34.48 30.57
N VAL A 24 8.19 34.89 30.90
CA VAL A 24 7.74 36.32 30.80
C VAL A 24 7.24 36.73 32.16
N ASP A 25 7.76 37.86 32.60
CA ASP A 25 7.58 38.47 33.90
C ASP A 25 6.12 38.70 34.31
N SER A 26 5.86 38.46 35.56
CA SER A 26 4.57 38.55 36.19
C SER A 26 4.20 39.98 36.60
N SER A 27 3.00 40.43 36.23
CA SER A 27 2.19 41.27 37.11
C SER A 27 0.75 41.40 36.57
N ASN A 28 -0.17 40.56 37.02
CA ASN A 28 -1.45 40.93 37.62
C ASN A 28 -2.30 39.69 37.95
N PRO A 29 -2.92 39.61 39.14
CA PRO A 29 -3.82 38.52 39.44
C PRO A 29 -5.25 38.98 39.15
N ASP A 30 -5.93 38.33 38.20
CA ASP A 30 -7.35 38.03 38.32
C ASP A 30 -7.90 37.29 37.11
N THR A 31 -8.83 36.41 37.44
CA THR A 31 -9.73 35.59 36.59
C THR A 31 -9.25 34.25 36.18
N LYS A 32 -9.63 33.26 37.00
CA LYS A 32 -9.81 31.87 36.62
C LYS A 32 -10.83 31.72 35.47
N ASN A 33 -10.37 31.71 34.23
CA ASN A 33 -11.16 31.23 33.13
C ASN A 33 -10.54 29.91 32.66
N ASN A 34 -10.99 28.79 33.26
CA ASN A 34 -10.79 27.45 32.75
C ASN A 34 -11.65 27.27 31.49
N SER A 35 -11.34 27.97 30.42
CA SER A 35 -11.87 27.66 29.10
C SER A 35 -11.21 26.34 28.65
N LYS A 36 -11.98 25.27 28.71
CA LYS A 36 -11.54 23.98 28.15
C LYS A 36 -11.19 24.20 26.69
N GLN A 37 -9.90 24.18 26.37
CA GLN A 37 -9.43 24.38 25.00
C GLN A 37 -10.09 23.35 24.08
N SER A 38 -10.71 23.85 23.02
CA SER A 38 -11.22 23.03 21.91
C SER A 38 -10.35 23.28 20.70
N GLY A 39 -10.13 22.24 19.88
CA GLY A 39 -9.29 22.34 18.69
C GLY A 39 -8.96 20.99 18.07
N THR A 40 -8.17 21.00 17.02
CA THR A 40 -7.74 19.81 16.30
C THR A 40 -6.27 19.54 16.54
N ILE A 41 -5.94 18.34 17.02
CA ILE A 41 -4.58 17.81 17.08
C ILE A 41 -4.37 16.95 15.83
N GLN A 42 -3.28 17.18 15.10
CA GLN A 42 -2.86 16.36 13.98
C GLN A 42 -1.47 15.78 14.27
N LYS A 43 -1.32 14.46 14.20
CA LYS A 43 -0.02 13.80 14.12
C LYS A 43 0.28 13.55 12.65
N MET A 44 1.42 14.04 12.20
CA MET A 44 1.80 14.01 10.78
C MET A 44 3.17 13.35 10.61
N ILE A 45 3.40 12.68 9.48
CA ILE A 45 4.70 12.13 9.07
C ILE A 45 5.13 12.72 7.74
N VAL A 46 6.37 12.45 7.33
CA VAL A 46 6.90 12.91 6.05
C VAL A 46 6.29 12.09 4.90
N GLU A 47 5.59 12.75 4.00
CA GLU A 47 5.11 12.18 2.75
C GLU A 47 6.24 12.06 1.71
N ASN A 48 6.92 13.17 1.46
CA ASN A 48 8.13 13.25 0.67
C ASN A 48 8.98 14.42 1.20
N ALA A 49 10.30 14.37 0.96
CA ALA A 49 11.16 15.48 1.35
C ALA A 49 12.44 15.53 0.51
N SER A 50 13.07 16.70 0.54
CA SER A 50 14.43 16.92 0.07
C SER A 50 15.32 17.35 1.22
N VAL A 51 16.54 16.81 1.27
CA VAL A 51 17.56 17.18 2.25
C VAL A 51 18.80 17.65 1.51
N THR A 52 19.25 18.84 1.87
CA THR A 52 20.51 19.41 1.33
C THR A 52 21.50 19.54 2.47
N MET A 53 22.67 18.92 2.33
CA MET A 53 23.80 19.07 3.23
C MET A 53 24.98 19.76 2.50
N GLN A 54 25.45 20.84 3.04
CA GLN A 54 26.69 21.50 2.59
C GLN A 54 27.79 21.13 3.58
N VAL A 55 28.76 20.33 3.13
CA VAL A 55 29.81 19.79 4.00
C VAL A 55 31.16 20.34 3.56
N ASP A 56 31.95 20.88 4.50
CA ASP A 56 33.32 21.31 4.25
C ASP A 56 34.28 20.11 4.25
N LEU A 57 34.72 19.71 3.06
CA LEU A 57 35.65 18.60 2.91
C LEU A 57 37.04 18.89 3.50
N ASN A 58 37.50 20.15 3.54
CA ASN A 58 38.75 20.51 4.15
C ASN A 58 38.68 20.32 5.66
N GLY A 59 37.59 20.74 6.29
CA GLY A 59 37.32 20.50 7.71
C GLY A 59 37.22 19.00 8.02
N LEU A 60 36.51 18.22 7.18
CA LEU A 60 36.43 16.77 7.33
C LEU A 60 37.77 16.03 7.18
N ASN A 61 38.62 16.46 6.26
CA ASN A 61 39.94 15.84 6.02
C ASN A 61 41.04 16.35 6.93
N GLY A 62 40.74 17.27 7.87
CA GLY A 62 41.74 17.83 8.81
C GLY A 62 42.74 18.75 8.13
N SER A 63 42.37 19.34 7.02
CA SER A 63 43.22 20.34 6.35
C SER A 63 43.20 21.65 7.14
N ASN A 64 44.38 22.18 7.45
CA ASN A 64 44.56 23.50 8.08
C ASN A 64 44.32 24.64 7.08
N SER A 65 43.71 24.38 5.93
CA SER A 65 43.38 25.40 4.95
C SER A 65 42.33 26.37 5.51
N LEU A 66 42.64 27.66 5.47
CA LEU A 66 41.69 28.72 5.86
C LEU A 66 40.53 28.89 4.82
N VAL A 67 40.63 28.21 3.69
CA VAL A 67 39.59 28.23 2.64
C VAL A 67 38.75 26.96 2.77
N ALA A 68 37.50 27.14 3.17
CA ALA A 68 36.52 26.07 3.15
C ALA A 68 36.32 25.54 1.73
N ARG A 69 36.18 24.19 1.60
CA ARG A 69 35.81 23.54 0.32
C ARG A 69 34.44 22.88 0.49
N PRO A 70 33.34 23.66 0.39
CA PRO A 70 32.02 23.11 0.57
C PRO A 70 31.63 22.21 -0.62
N VAL A 71 31.09 21.06 -0.30
CA VAL A 71 30.44 20.16 -1.24
C VAL A 71 28.97 20.07 -0.87
N THR A 72 28.10 20.20 -1.85
CA THR A 72 26.64 20.06 -1.65
C THR A 72 26.24 18.63 -1.95
N LEU A 73 25.61 17.98 -0.96
CA LEU A 73 25.00 16.66 -1.07
C LEU A 73 23.50 16.85 -1.11
N GLN A 74 22.86 16.26 -2.10
CA GLN A 74 21.39 16.29 -2.23
C GLN A 74 20.82 14.90 -2.07
N PHE A 75 19.77 14.81 -1.27
CA PHE A 75 19.02 13.58 -1.02
C PHE A 75 17.54 13.86 -1.21
N SER A 76 16.83 12.91 -1.79
CA SER A 76 15.40 12.73 -1.55
C SER A 76 15.21 11.91 -0.28
N VAL A 77 14.03 11.97 0.31
CA VAL A 77 13.67 11.16 1.48
C VAL A 77 12.73 10.05 1.02
N ALA A 78 12.93 8.85 1.54
CA ALA A 78 12.02 7.74 1.28
C ALA A 78 10.58 8.13 1.67
N ALA A 79 9.63 7.85 0.79
CA ALA A 79 8.22 8.16 1.03
C ALA A 79 7.72 7.51 2.32
N ASN A 80 6.84 8.20 3.03
CA ASN A 80 6.27 7.77 4.30
C ASN A 80 7.30 7.52 5.42
N SER A 81 8.40 8.25 5.38
CA SER A 81 9.39 8.20 6.46
C SER A 81 8.76 8.62 7.79
N PHE A 82 8.94 7.77 8.82
CA PHE A 82 8.36 8.00 10.14
C PHE A 82 9.18 9.04 10.92
N PHE A 83 8.95 10.31 10.57
CA PHE A 83 9.47 11.49 11.28
C PHE A 83 8.27 12.32 11.74
N PRO A 84 7.71 12.01 12.93
CA PRO A 84 6.42 12.54 13.33
C PRO A 84 6.51 13.96 13.86
N ILE A 85 5.50 14.78 13.52
CA ILE A 85 5.25 16.07 14.14
C ILE A 85 3.85 16.12 14.73
N LEU A 86 3.67 16.93 15.77
CA LEU A 86 2.36 17.26 16.34
C LEU A 86 1.99 18.70 16.01
N VAL A 87 0.81 18.88 15.42
CA VAL A 87 0.23 20.18 15.08
C VAL A 87 -1.07 20.33 15.84
N PHE A 88 -1.30 21.50 16.45
CA PHE A 88 -2.56 21.84 17.13
C PHE A 88 -3.07 23.17 16.60
N ASN A 89 -4.26 23.15 15.99
CA ASN A 89 -4.85 24.32 15.35
C ASN A 89 -3.86 25.02 14.42
N ASP A 90 -3.31 24.24 13.47
CA ASP A 90 -2.37 24.68 12.43
C ASP A 90 -1.00 25.17 12.91
N LEU A 91 -0.72 25.05 14.20
CA LEU A 91 0.56 25.44 14.79
C LEU A 91 1.38 24.19 15.17
N LEU A 92 2.65 24.14 14.74
CA LEU A 92 3.60 23.13 15.16
C LEU A 92 3.80 23.17 16.68
N ARG A 93 3.61 22.04 17.35
CA ARG A 93 3.74 21.91 18.82
C ARG A 93 4.92 21.07 19.24
N ALA A 94 5.21 20.00 18.47
CA ALA A 94 6.33 19.11 18.77
C ALA A 94 6.85 18.44 17.52
N VAL A 95 8.11 18.06 17.57
CA VAL A 95 8.74 17.07 16.68
C VAL A 95 9.05 15.86 17.54
N GLU A 96 8.47 14.71 17.25
CA GLU A 96 8.64 13.48 18.01
C GLU A 96 9.87 12.69 17.54
N PRO A 97 10.37 11.71 18.31
CA PRO A 97 11.41 10.79 17.87
C PRO A 97 11.00 10.03 16.61
N GLY A 98 11.90 9.97 15.64
CA GLY A 98 11.67 9.32 14.36
C GLY A 98 12.78 9.64 13.38
N SER A 99 12.71 9.09 12.18
CA SER A 99 13.78 9.22 11.19
C SER A 99 13.28 9.40 9.76
N MET A 100 14.07 10.10 8.95
CA MET A 100 13.92 10.25 7.51
C MET A 100 15.05 9.49 6.82
N ALA A 101 14.73 8.45 6.04
CA ALA A 101 15.71 7.69 5.27
C ALA A 101 16.13 8.48 4.01
N LEU A 102 17.44 8.70 3.87
CA LEU A 102 18.01 9.52 2.81
C LEU A 102 18.36 8.68 1.58
N ILE A 103 17.86 9.09 0.42
CA ILE A 103 18.17 8.50 -0.88
C ILE A 103 19.09 9.48 -1.62
N PRO A 104 20.37 9.15 -1.85
CA PRO A 104 21.31 10.06 -2.50
C PRO A 104 20.91 10.32 -3.94
N GLN A 105 20.90 11.60 -4.32
CA GLN A 105 20.63 12.03 -5.71
C GLN A 105 21.94 12.22 -6.49
N ASP A 106 22.97 12.73 -5.82
CA ASP A 106 24.31 12.89 -6.39
C ASP A 106 25.34 12.69 -5.27
N VAL A 107 26.34 11.84 -5.49
CA VAL A 107 27.36 11.50 -4.50
C VAL A 107 28.73 11.89 -5.01
N PRO A 108 29.19 13.10 -4.72
CA PRO A 108 30.57 13.49 -5.01
C PRO A 108 31.57 12.66 -4.17
N ALA A 109 32.85 12.77 -4.46
CA ALA A 109 33.90 12.08 -3.71
C ALA A 109 33.86 12.46 -2.22
N LEU A 110 33.40 11.53 -1.39
CA LEU A 110 33.28 11.66 0.08
C LEU A 110 34.38 10.85 0.79
N PRO A 111 34.69 11.16 2.06
CA PRO A 111 35.50 10.27 2.90
C PRO A 111 34.93 8.83 2.89
N VAL A 112 35.83 7.84 2.85
CA VAL A 112 35.49 6.42 2.66
C VAL A 112 34.38 5.94 3.59
N GLN A 113 34.42 6.35 4.87
CA GLN A 113 33.42 5.95 5.86
C GLN A 113 32.02 6.51 5.54
N LEU A 114 31.94 7.77 5.12
CA LEU A 114 30.66 8.40 4.76
C LEU A 114 30.16 7.88 3.42
N ALA A 115 31.06 7.66 2.46
CA ALA A 115 30.73 7.08 1.17
C ALA A 115 30.16 5.66 1.28
N ALA A 116 30.72 4.83 2.16
CA ALA A 116 30.25 3.48 2.42
C ALA A 116 28.81 3.43 2.98
N SER A 117 28.44 4.45 3.77
CA SER A 117 27.10 4.55 4.36
C SER A 117 26.12 5.43 3.56
N ALA A 118 26.54 6.02 2.45
CA ALA A 118 25.75 7.04 1.73
C ALA A 118 24.33 6.57 1.37
N LYS A 119 24.13 5.28 1.11
CA LYS A 119 22.82 4.67 0.80
C LYS A 119 22.01 4.24 2.03
N GLN A 120 22.53 4.44 3.24
CA GLN A 120 21.94 3.99 4.50
C GLN A 120 21.84 5.14 5.51
N LEU A 121 22.03 6.37 5.06
CA LEU A 121 21.94 7.55 5.93
C LEU A 121 20.48 7.84 6.30
N VAL A 122 20.30 8.28 7.54
CA VAL A 122 19.02 8.81 8.04
C VAL A 122 19.27 10.13 8.76
N VAL A 123 18.32 11.05 8.66
CA VAL A 123 18.20 12.17 9.62
C VAL A 123 17.25 11.68 10.70
N GLU A 124 17.73 11.60 11.93
CA GLU A 124 16.99 11.04 13.06
C GLU A 124 16.77 12.06 14.16
N ARG A 125 15.54 12.16 14.66
CA ARG A 125 15.19 12.86 15.88
C ARG A 125 15.45 11.94 17.07
N LEU A 126 16.42 12.28 17.88
CA LEU A 126 16.81 11.49 19.04
C LEU A 126 15.88 11.76 20.23
N GLN A 127 15.84 10.84 21.19
CA GLN A 127 15.07 11.02 22.41
C GLN A 127 15.67 12.16 23.26
N SER A 128 14.83 12.82 24.06
CA SER A 128 15.14 14.04 24.78
C SER A 128 16.27 13.95 25.83
N ASN A 129 16.81 12.76 26.10
CA ASN A 129 17.93 12.53 26.99
C ASN A 129 19.33 12.65 26.31
N GLN A 130 19.36 12.96 25.02
CA GLN A 130 20.61 13.17 24.28
C GLN A 130 20.86 14.66 24.00
N SER A 131 22.13 15.06 24.02
CA SER A 131 22.56 16.47 23.92
C SER A 131 22.25 17.13 22.58
N SER A 132 22.04 16.36 21.51
CA SER A 132 21.67 16.85 20.19
C SER A 132 20.29 16.33 19.80
N GLY A 133 19.39 17.26 19.43
CA GLY A 133 18.01 16.93 19.08
C GLY A 133 17.85 16.19 17.75
N LEU A 134 18.77 16.37 16.79
CA LEU A 134 18.83 15.70 15.49
C LEU A 134 20.24 15.19 15.21
N ALA A 135 20.33 14.11 14.42
CA ALA A 135 21.62 13.56 13.97
C ALA A 135 21.52 12.96 12.57
N VAL A 136 22.65 12.94 11.84
CA VAL A 136 22.82 12.14 10.62
C VAL A 136 23.53 10.85 11.00
N ARG A 137 22.87 9.71 10.75
CA ARG A 137 23.32 8.39 11.20
C ARG A 137 23.27 7.37 10.07
N ASP A 138 24.04 6.31 10.20
CA ASP A 138 23.85 5.09 9.44
C ASP A 138 22.71 4.26 10.08
N SER A 139 21.66 3.98 9.31
CA SER A 139 20.45 3.29 9.79
C SER A 139 20.72 1.84 10.20
N LYS A 140 21.74 1.20 9.62
CA LYS A 140 22.07 -0.20 9.85
C LYS A 140 22.98 -0.40 11.07
N THR A 141 23.99 0.44 11.18
CA THR A 141 25.01 0.30 12.26
C THR A 141 24.72 1.17 13.47
N GLY A 142 23.85 2.16 13.32
CA GLY A 142 23.61 3.20 14.32
C GLY A 142 24.76 4.19 14.48
N PHE A 143 25.77 4.13 13.59
CA PHE A 143 26.93 5.01 13.64
C PHE A 143 26.51 6.45 13.35
N THR A 144 26.85 7.37 14.24
CA THR A 144 26.54 8.79 14.09
C THR A 144 27.68 9.50 13.37
N PHE A 145 27.38 10.11 12.23
CA PHE A 145 28.34 10.96 11.48
C PHE A 145 28.32 12.38 12.01
N PHE A 146 27.14 12.97 12.04
CA PHE A 146 26.97 14.37 12.44
C PHE A 146 25.87 14.51 13.47
N ASN A 147 26.12 15.35 14.48
CA ASN A 147 25.05 15.93 15.29
C ASN A 147 24.56 17.19 14.58
N ILE A 148 23.26 17.46 14.64
CA ILE A 148 22.67 18.67 14.08
C ILE A 148 22.30 19.58 15.22
N GLU A 149 22.86 20.79 15.22
CA GLU A 149 22.60 21.80 16.23
C GLU A 149 21.97 23.05 15.59
N GLY A 150 21.03 23.65 16.28
CA GLY A 150 20.21 24.73 15.74
C GLY A 150 19.31 24.18 14.62
N GLY A 151 18.58 25.05 14.03
CA GLY A 151 17.62 24.73 12.98
C GLY A 151 16.26 25.23 13.38
N ASP A 152 15.78 26.19 12.58
CA ASP A 152 14.46 26.75 12.75
C ASP A 152 13.44 25.81 12.09
N TYR A 153 12.47 25.33 12.87
CA TYR A 153 11.36 24.55 12.38
C TYR A 153 10.23 25.47 11.96
N ALA A 154 9.90 25.50 10.69
CA ALA A 154 8.79 26.24 10.14
C ALA A 154 7.76 25.27 9.56
N TYR A 155 6.53 25.31 10.07
CA TYR A 155 5.41 24.55 9.52
C TYR A 155 4.42 25.49 8.83
N ASN A 156 4.07 25.18 7.59
CA ASN A 156 3.04 25.86 6.82
C ASN A 156 1.81 24.96 6.72
N ALA A 157 0.74 25.34 7.40
CA ALA A 157 -0.49 24.56 7.46
C ALA A 157 -1.20 24.45 6.10
N ASN A 158 -1.21 25.53 5.30
CA ASN A 158 -1.86 25.55 3.99
C ASN A 158 -1.16 24.63 2.98
N ALA A 159 0.17 24.58 3.02
CA ALA A 159 0.96 23.73 2.16
C ALA A 159 1.27 22.36 2.80
N ARG A 160 0.87 22.15 4.06
CA ARG A 160 1.24 20.96 4.87
C ARG A 160 2.73 20.68 4.77
N SER A 161 3.57 21.70 4.85
CA SER A 161 5.01 21.54 4.68
C SER A 161 5.79 21.91 5.94
N LEU A 162 6.83 21.11 6.22
CA LEU A 162 7.80 21.34 7.30
C LEU A 162 9.13 21.76 6.68
N GLY A 163 9.63 22.91 7.06
CA GLY A 163 10.99 23.35 6.77
C GLY A 163 11.87 23.23 8.00
N ILE A 164 13.11 22.76 7.84
CA ILE A 164 14.17 22.84 8.85
C ILE A 164 15.31 23.59 8.19
N ALA A 165 15.55 24.82 8.63
CA ALA A 165 16.57 25.69 8.04
C ALA A 165 17.67 26.05 9.07
N GLY A 166 18.87 26.33 8.59
CA GLY A 166 19.97 26.80 9.44
C GLY A 166 20.63 25.76 10.36
N GLY A 167 20.31 24.47 10.21
CA GLY A 167 20.94 23.39 10.97
C GLY A 167 22.45 23.33 10.74
N ARG A 168 23.26 23.32 11.79
CA ARG A 168 24.70 23.18 11.74
C ARG A 168 25.09 21.72 11.89
N LEU A 169 25.93 21.19 11.00
CA LEU A 169 26.48 19.85 11.08
C LEU A 169 27.74 19.89 11.96
N LEU A 170 27.68 19.25 13.12
CA LEU A 170 28.80 19.09 14.04
C LEU A 170 29.38 17.68 13.91
N LEU A 171 30.68 17.59 13.82
CA LEU A 171 31.38 16.30 13.78
C LEU A 171 31.09 15.50 15.05
N SER A 172 30.50 14.31 14.91
CA SER A 172 30.20 13.47 16.06
C SER A 172 31.47 12.92 16.71
N LYS A 173 31.38 12.55 17.98
CA LYS A 173 32.50 11.88 18.68
C LYS A 173 32.89 10.57 17.98
N GLN A 174 31.91 9.79 17.49
CA GLN A 174 32.16 8.54 16.79
C GLN A 174 32.92 8.78 15.50
N PHE A 175 32.48 9.74 14.69
CA PHE A 175 33.12 10.02 13.41
C PHE A 175 34.47 10.69 13.57
N ALA A 176 34.64 11.63 14.52
CA ALA A 176 35.94 12.23 14.85
C ALA A 176 36.96 11.16 15.25
N THR A 177 36.54 10.18 16.04
CA THR A 177 37.41 9.05 16.44
C THR A 177 37.74 8.17 15.24
N ALA A 178 36.79 7.86 14.37
CA ALA A 178 37.01 7.06 13.16
C ALA A 178 37.95 7.77 12.13
N LEU A 179 37.97 9.10 12.14
CA LEU A 179 38.90 9.91 11.35
C LEU A 179 40.30 10.04 12.02
N GLY A 180 40.51 9.44 13.19
CA GLY A 180 41.76 9.56 13.96
C GLY A 180 41.94 10.92 14.64
N ARG A 181 40.89 11.73 14.77
CA ARG A 181 40.91 13.09 15.32
C ARG A 181 39.84 13.30 16.39
N PRO A 182 39.90 12.58 17.52
CA PRO A 182 38.85 12.63 18.56
C PRO A 182 38.68 14.02 19.19
N SER A 183 39.72 14.87 19.17
CA SER A 183 39.68 16.26 19.63
C SER A 183 38.76 17.17 18.80
N ASP A 184 38.50 16.80 17.57
CA ASP A 184 37.68 17.61 16.65
C ASP A 184 36.17 17.36 16.80
N ALA A 185 35.80 16.49 17.75
CA ALA A 185 34.39 16.25 18.06
C ALA A 185 33.71 17.54 18.48
N GLY A 186 32.53 17.82 17.87
CA GLY A 186 31.80 19.06 18.08
C GLY A 186 32.15 20.20 17.14
N SER A 187 33.21 20.06 16.30
CA SER A 187 33.56 21.08 15.30
C SER A 187 32.46 21.19 14.23
N ILE A 188 32.14 22.42 13.81
CA ILE A 188 31.17 22.67 12.74
C ILE A 188 31.85 22.35 11.41
N VAL A 189 31.30 21.37 10.68
CA VAL A 189 31.80 20.90 9.39
C VAL A 189 30.82 21.13 8.25
N GLY A 190 29.71 21.81 8.49
CA GLY A 190 28.74 22.09 7.45
C GLY A 190 27.40 22.60 7.94
N LYS A 191 26.43 22.61 7.01
CA LYS A 191 25.05 23.01 7.25
C LYS A 191 24.09 22.01 6.62
N ILE A 192 22.88 21.91 7.17
CA ILE A 192 21.80 21.08 6.65
C ILE A 192 20.51 21.87 6.57
N SER A 193 19.72 21.61 5.53
CA SER A 193 18.34 22.06 5.40
C SER A 193 17.45 20.92 4.93
N VAL A 194 16.20 20.91 5.40
CA VAL A 194 15.18 19.94 5.03
C VAL A 194 13.94 20.69 4.57
N GLY A 195 13.36 20.26 3.46
CA GLY A 195 12.04 20.68 3.01
C GLY A 195 11.17 19.43 2.85
N ALA A 196 10.12 19.29 3.64
CA ALA A 196 9.27 18.10 3.66
C ALA A 196 7.79 18.46 3.45
N ALA A 197 7.11 17.72 2.58
CA ALA A 197 5.66 17.63 2.58
C ALA A 197 5.23 16.68 3.71
N MET A 198 4.23 17.08 4.46
CA MET A 198 3.75 16.38 5.65
C MET A 198 2.34 15.87 5.45
N GLN A 199 2.10 14.65 5.91
CA GLN A 199 0.80 14.01 5.83
C GLN A 199 0.29 13.64 7.22
N PRO A 200 -1.00 13.87 7.53
CA PRO A 200 -1.57 13.45 8.79
C PRO A 200 -1.74 11.93 8.82
N ILE A 201 -1.38 11.32 9.95
CA ILE A 201 -1.62 9.89 10.25
C ILE A 201 -2.60 9.70 11.39
N GLU A 202 -2.89 10.77 12.14
CA GLU A 202 -3.87 10.78 13.21
C GLU A 202 -4.42 12.19 13.36
N ILE A 203 -5.75 12.32 13.40
CA ILE A 203 -6.45 13.58 13.70
C ILE A 203 -7.34 13.34 14.92
N THR A 204 -7.17 14.16 15.94
CA THR A 204 -7.98 14.10 17.15
C THR A 204 -8.65 15.45 17.38
N GLN A 205 -9.96 15.50 17.42
CA GLN A 205 -10.72 16.66 17.87
C GLN A 205 -10.78 16.71 19.39
N VAL A 206 -10.47 17.86 19.95
CA VAL A 206 -10.65 18.15 21.36
C VAL A 206 -11.84 19.09 21.51
N VAL A 207 -12.91 18.63 22.14
CA VAL A 207 -14.10 19.43 22.42
C VAL A 207 -14.35 19.41 23.91
N ASN A 208 -14.34 20.60 24.53
CA ASN A 208 -14.51 20.73 25.98
C ASN A 208 -13.56 19.85 26.82
N GLY A 209 -12.32 19.66 26.35
CA GLY A 209 -11.31 18.82 26.98
C GLY A 209 -11.49 17.30 26.80
N LYS A 210 -12.50 16.85 26.07
CA LYS A 210 -12.66 15.44 25.65
C LYS A 210 -12.06 15.25 24.28
N ARG A 211 -11.25 14.19 24.13
CA ARG A 211 -10.66 13.78 22.85
C ARG A 211 -11.61 12.85 22.11
N LYS A 212 -11.84 13.13 20.84
CA LYS A 212 -12.51 12.25 19.89
C LYS A 212 -11.55 12.03 18.73
N SER A 213 -11.12 10.79 18.53
CA SER A 213 -10.33 10.44 17.33
C SER A 213 -11.21 10.69 16.11
N VAL A 214 -10.68 11.38 15.12
CA VAL A 214 -11.29 11.55 13.81
C VAL A 214 -10.49 10.63 12.90
N VAL A 215 -11.18 9.84 12.08
CA VAL A 215 -10.51 9.02 11.06
C VAL A 215 -9.70 9.97 10.18
N VAL A 216 -8.41 9.70 10.04
CA VAL A 216 -7.56 10.46 9.12
C VAL A 216 -7.91 9.98 7.72
N PRO A 217 -8.30 10.88 6.82
CA PRO A 217 -8.46 10.50 5.42
C PRO A 217 -7.14 9.91 4.91
N PRO A 218 -7.17 8.80 4.16
CA PRO A 218 -5.94 8.29 3.57
C PRO A 218 -5.35 9.29 2.60
N LEU A 219 -4.06 9.25 2.51
CA LEU A 219 -3.22 10.16 1.75
C LEU A 219 -3.53 10.14 0.27
N ASN A 220 -3.80 11.34 -0.27
CA ASN A 220 -3.81 11.58 -1.71
C ASN A 220 -2.47 11.15 -2.33
N GLN A 221 -2.43 9.98 -2.92
CA GLN A 221 -1.50 9.73 -4.02
C GLN A 221 -2.21 10.14 -5.31
N GLY A 222 -2.01 11.42 -5.72
CA GLY A 222 -2.21 11.85 -7.10
C GLY A 222 -3.54 11.56 -7.81
N GLY A 223 -4.63 11.32 -7.08
CA GLY A 223 -5.98 11.29 -7.63
C GLY A 223 -6.61 12.69 -7.65
N PRO A 224 -7.74 12.90 -8.34
CA PRO A 224 -8.46 14.17 -8.33
C PRO A 224 -8.69 14.60 -6.88
N GLY A 225 -8.53 15.88 -6.60
CA GLY A 225 -8.48 16.47 -5.26
C GLY A 225 -9.65 16.01 -4.39
N ALA A 226 -9.39 15.86 -3.08
CA ALA A 226 -10.39 15.44 -2.10
C ALA A 226 -11.72 16.18 -2.32
N GLY A 227 -12.78 15.43 -2.66
CA GLY A 227 -14.14 15.94 -2.78
C GLY A 227 -14.76 15.99 -4.17
N ALA A 228 -14.08 15.60 -5.24
CA ALA A 228 -14.69 15.52 -6.57
C ALA A 228 -14.93 14.07 -6.98
N LEU A 229 -16.20 13.73 -7.27
CA LEU A 229 -16.55 12.47 -7.90
C LEU A 229 -15.96 12.40 -9.31
N VAL A 230 -15.54 11.21 -9.75
CA VAL A 230 -15.08 10.98 -11.12
C VAL A 230 -16.27 10.64 -12.03
N PRO A 231 -16.19 10.88 -13.35
CA PRO A 231 -17.27 10.51 -14.27
C PRO A 231 -17.48 9.00 -14.33
N GLY A 232 -18.75 8.60 -14.26
CA GLY A 232 -19.19 7.20 -14.34
C GLY A 232 -19.24 6.50 -12.98
N PRO A 233 -19.55 5.19 -12.97
CA PRO A 233 -19.43 4.35 -11.80
C PRO A 233 -17.93 4.12 -11.53
N ASP A 234 -17.52 4.17 -10.26
CA ASP A 234 -16.13 3.93 -9.85
C ASP A 234 -16.12 3.34 -8.44
N ILE A 235 -16.08 2.01 -8.36
CA ILE A 235 -16.06 1.29 -7.09
C ILE A 235 -14.65 0.90 -6.69
N ILE A 236 -14.17 1.41 -5.58
CA ILE A 236 -12.87 1.06 -5.01
C ILE A 236 -13.02 0.37 -3.65
N VAL A 237 -11.96 -0.30 -3.21
CA VAL A 237 -11.82 -0.67 -1.80
C VAL A 237 -11.34 0.57 -1.04
N GLY A 238 -12.23 1.19 -0.27
CA GLY A 238 -11.95 2.39 0.50
C GLY A 238 -11.13 2.11 1.76
N ASP A 239 -11.37 0.99 2.45
CA ASP A 239 -10.58 0.55 3.60
C ASP A 239 -10.58 -0.98 3.77
N LEU A 240 -9.55 -1.46 4.47
CA LEU A 240 -9.38 -2.85 4.95
C LEU A 240 -9.12 -2.79 6.46
N PRO A 241 -10.16 -2.49 7.27
CA PRO A 241 -9.97 -2.09 8.67
C PRO A 241 -9.60 -3.24 9.61
N ASP A 242 -9.89 -4.49 9.25
CA ASP A 242 -9.67 -5.65 10.13
C ASP A 242 -9.42 -6.93 9.32
N MET A 243 -8.83 -7.93 9.96
CA MET A 243 -8.66 -9.29 9.45
C MET A 243 -8.77 -10.27 10.61
N VAL A 244 -9.50 -11.37 10.43
CA VAL A 244 -9.72 -12.37 11.47
C VAL A 244 -9.50 -13.79 10.96
N GLU A 245 -9.12 -14.69 11.88
CA GLU A 245 -9.18 -16.12 11.67
C GLU A 245 -10.61 -16.58 11.87
N VAL A 246 -11.21 -17.20 10.85
CA VAL A 246 -12.62 -17.65 10.87
C VAL A 246 -12.74 -19.15 11.13
N GLY A 247 -11.70 -19.93 10.79
CA GLY A 247 -11.66 -21.35 11.04
C GLY A 247 -10.39 -22.02 10.59
N THR A 248 -10.23 -23.29 10.97
CA THR A 248 -9.03 -24.09 10.72
C THR A 248 -9.36 -25.44 10.11
N THR A 249 -8.44 -25.99 9.32
CA THR A 249 -8.52 -27.32 8.73
C THR A 249 -7.13 -27.92 8.61
N GLY A 250 -6.80 -28.91 9.44
CA GLY A 250 -5.48 -29.53 9.44
C GLY A 250 -4.36 -28.51 9.69
N THR A 251 -3.51 -28.30 8.68
CA THR A 251 -2.40 -27.34 8.73
C THR A 251 -2.71 -26.02 8.03
N GLN A 252 -3.99 -25.75 7.77
CA GLN A 252 -4.44 -24.53 7.09
C GLN A 252 -5.42 -23.75 7.96
N VAL A 253 -5.42 -22.45 7.81
CA VAL A 253 -6.38 -21.51 8.41
C VAL A 253 -7.18 -20.82 7.30
N GLY A 254 -8.44 -20.52 7.59
CA GLY A 254 -9.32 -19.71 6.76
C GLY A 254 -9.49 -18.33 7.37
N LEU A 255 -9.13 -17.29 6.63
CA LEU A 255 -9.21 -15.91 7.08
C LEU A 255 -10.30 -15.15 6.33
N GLY A 256 -10.83 -14.10 6.96
CA GLY A 256 -11.65 -13.08 6.34
C GLY A 256 -11.05 -11.69 6.58
N VAL A 257 -11.21 -10.80 5.61
CA VAL A 257 -10.75 -9.40 5.70
C VAL A 257 -11.95 -8.48 5.61
N ALA A 258 -12.08 -7.56 6.56
CA ALA A 258 -13.09 -6.51 6.50
C ALA A 258 -12.82 -5.57 5.32
N THR A 259 -13.88 -5.15 4.64
CA THR A 259 -13.78 -4.22 3.51
C THR A 259 -14.78 -3.09 3.66
N THR A 260 -14.38 -1.87 3.33
CA THR A 260 -15.30 -0.77 3.04
C THR A 260 -15.24 -0.53 1.54
N SER A 261 -16.31 -0.84 0.80
CA SER A 261 -16.40 -0.40 -0.59
C SER A 261 -16.74 1.07 -0.66
N CYS A 262 -16.20 1.79 -1.64
CA CYS A 262 -16.50 3.19 -1.90
C CYS A 262 -16.86 3.38 -3.37
N ASN A 263 -17.99 4.02 -3.67
CA ASN A 263 -18.27 4.52 -5.00
C ASN A 263 -17.77 5.97 -5.09
N ILE A 264 -16.60 6.17 -5.67
CA ILE A 264 -16.05 7.52 -5.89
C ILE A 264 -16.47 8.12 -7.24
N GLY A 265 -17.33 7.41 -7.98
CA GLY A 265 -17.93 7.85 -9.23
C GLY A 265 -19.20 8.71 -9.04
N ASP A 266 -19.60 9.43 -10.10
CA ASP A 266 -20.82 10.25 -10.14
C ASP A 266 -22.08 9.48 -10.56
N GLN A 267 -21.95 8.17 -10.86
CA GLN A 267 -23.04 7.26 -11.18
C GLN A 267 -23.17 6.16 -10.12
N PRO A 268 -24.40 5.70 -9.80
CA PRO A 268 -24.59 4.63 -8.83
C PRO A 268 -24.07 3.29 -9.37
N VAL A 269 -23.57 2.43 -8.46
CA VAL A 269 -23.17 1.05 -8.74
C VAL A 269 -24.25 0.10 -8.23
N ASN A 270 -24.71 -0.85 -9.06
CA ASN A 270 -25.73 -1.82 -8.64
C ASN A 270 -25.22 -2.80 -7.60
N PHE A 271 -26.03 -3.01 -6.58
CA PHE A 271 -25.81 -3.96 -5.48
C PHE A 271 -27.09 -4.79 -5.28
N HIS A 272 -27.56 -5.42 -6.35
CA HIS A 272 -28.78 -6.20 -6.26
C HIS A 272 -28.58 -7.48 -5.45
N ALA A 273 -29.56 -7.80 -4.62
CA ALA A 273 -29.52 -9.03 -3.84
C ALA A 273 -29.66 -10.26 -4.73
N LEU A 274 -29.08 -11.39 -4.29
CA LEU A 274 -29.29 -12.67 -4.97
C LEU A 274 -30.79 -13.02 -5.07
N PRO A 275 -31.21 -13.65 -6.16
CA PRO A 275 -30.42 -14.33 -7.20
C PRO A 275 -29.94 -13.46 -8.36
N GLU A 276 -30.13 -12.15 -8.32
CA GLU A 276 -29.64 -11.28 -9.37
C GLU A 276 -28.12 -11.16 -9.36
N THR A 277 -27.54 -11.00 -10.54
CA THR A 277 -26.08 -10.95 -10.74
C THR A 277 -25.56 -9.53 -10.96
N ALA A 278 -26.43 -8.52 -10.94
CA ALA A 278 -26.05 -7.11 -11.07
C ALA A 278 -25.53 -6.55 -9.74
N HIS A 279 -24.39 -7.02 -9.32
CA HIS A 279 -23.67 -6.57 -8.14
C HIS A 279 -22.15 -6.76 -8.34
N PRO A 280 -21.30 -6.02 -7.63
CA PRO A 280 -19.86 -6.25 -7.64
C PRO A 280 -19.51 -7.58 -7.00
N PHE A 281 -18.38 -8.12 -7.42
CA PHE A 281 -17.72 -9.23 -6.73
C PHE A 281 -16.25 -8.88 -6.47
N PHE A 282 -15.67 -9.49 -5.44
CA PHE A 282 -14.27 -9.23 -5.12
C PHE A 282 -13.56 -10.45 -4.56
N PRO A 283 -12.32 -10.74 -5.03
CA PRO A 283 -11.42 -11.65 -4.36
C PRO A 283 -10.81 -10.98 -3.13
N GLN A 284 -10.43 -11.79 -2.14
CA GLN A 284 -9.58 -11.41 -1.03
C GLN A 284 -8.28 -12.21 -1.10
N ASN A 285 -7.17 -11.59 -0.80
CA ASN A 285 -5.84 -12.16 -0.91
C ASN A 285 -4.99 -11.81 0.32
N LEU A 286 -4.02 -12.65 0.63
CA LEU A 286 -3.00 -12.38 1.63
C LEU A 286 -1.61 -12.59 1.03
N TYR A 287 -0.73 -11.63 1.30
CA TYR A 287 0.65 -11.62 0.83
C TYR A 287 1.62 -11.54 2.00
N ARG A 288 2.82 -12.08 1.78
CA ARG A 288 3.95 -11.97 2.69
C ARG A 288 5.16 -11.40 1.95
N MET A 289 5.74 -10.35 2.52
CA MET A 289 7.05 -9.85 2.11
C MET A 289 8.11 -10.37 3.09
N SER A 290 9.12 -11.06 2.59
CA SER A 290 10.10 -11.76 3.42
C SER A 290 11.41 -12.07 2.66
N GLY A 291 12.37 -12.67 3.36
CA GLY A 291 13.63 -13.13 2.81
C GLY A 291 14.68 -12.03 2.60
N GLY A 292 15.92 -12.47 2.42
CA GLY A 292 17.07 -11.57 2.42
C GLY A 292 17.41 -11.03 3.80
N ALA A 293 18.36 -10.11 3.87
CA ALA A 293 18.82 -9.54 5.14
C ALA A 293 17.82 -8.57 5.78
N ASP A 294 16.94 -8.00 4.99
CA ASP A 294 15.98 -6.95 5.37
C ASP A 294 14.50 -7.39 5.27
N ASN A 295 14.25 -8.68 5.03
CA ASN A 295 12.92 -9.26 4.80
C ASN A 295 12.11 -8.60 3.67
N THR A 296 12.80 -8.09 2.64
CA THR A 296 12.16 -7.47 1.46
C THR A 296 12.54 -8.15 0.14
N GLN A 297 13.22 -9.31 0.20
CA GLN A 297 13.74 -9.97 -0.99
C GLN A 297 12.63 -10.44 -1.93
N ARG A 298 11.53 -10.96 -1.37
CA ARG A 298 10.39 -11.50 -2.12
C ARG A 298 9.06 -10.99 -1.61
N PHE A 299 8.07 -10.98 -2.50
CA PHE A 299 6.69 -10.64 -2.20
C PHE A 299 5.81 -11.78 -2.75
N GLU A 300 5.27 -12.62 -1.88
CA GLU A 300 4.59 -13.88 -2.21
C GLU A 300 3.11 -13.79 -1.81
N GLN A 301 2.21 -14.24 -2.67
CA GLN A 301 0.82 -14.50 -2.27
C GLN A 301 0.77 -15.83 -1.52
N ILE A 302 0.42 -15.79 -0.25
CA ILE A 302 0.36 -16.96 0.63
C ILE A 302 -1.05 -17.50 0.83
N GLY A 303 -2.07 -16.76 0.40
CA GLY A 303 -3.45 -17.20 0.48
C GLY A 303 -4.37 -16.42 -0.44
N GLN A 304 -5.48 -17.06 -0.82
CA GLN A 304 -6.54 -16.49 -1.63
C GLN A 304 -7.89 -17.03 -1.18
N ALA A 305 -8.92 -16.18 -1.22
CA ALA A 305 -10.32 -16.60 -1.07
C ALA A 305 -10.97 -16.81 -2.44
N TRP A 306 -12.14 -17.44 -2.45
CA TRP A 306 -13.08 -17.29 -3.52
C TRP A 306 -13.61 -15.84 -3.57
N ILE A 307 -14.43 -15.52 -4.57
CA ILE A 307 -15.01 -14.20 -4.69
C ILE A 307 -16.14 -14.02 -3.68
N LYS A 308 -16.12 -12.91 -2.94
CA LYS A 308 -17.32 -12.42 -2.27
C LYS A 308 -18.21 -11.78 -3.32
N HIS A 309 -19.47 -12.13 -3.31
CA HIS A 309 -20.51 -11.47 -4.10
C HIS A 309 -21.61 -11.00 -3.15
N THR A 310 -22.17 -9.85 -3.43
CA THR A 310 -22.90 -9.09 -2.43
C THR A 310 -24.36 -8.89 -2.75
N PHE A 311 -25.08 -8.22 -1.88
CA PHE A 311 -26.50 -8.37 -1.76
C PHE A 311 -27.26 -7.11 -1.39
N GLY A 312 -26.64 -6.02 -1.25
CA GLY A 312 -27.22 -4.74 -0.90
C GLY A 312 -26.16 -3.82 -0.36
N ALA A 313 -26.31 -2.54 -0.54
CA ALA A 313 -25.37 -1.55 -0.09
C ALA A 313 -25.97 -0.71 1.03
N ASP A 314 -25.22 -0.47 2.09
CA ASP A 314 -25.45 0.64 2.99
C ASP A 314 -24.94 1.93 2.34
N GLU A 315 -25.49 3.08 2.70
CA GLU A 315 -25.07 4.39 2.19
C GLU A 315 -24.50 5.21 3.34
N LEU A 316 -23.23 4.95 3.67
CA LEU A 316 -22.50 5.68 4.70
C LEU A 316 -21.60 6.74 4.08
N ASP A 317 -21.43 7.88 4.75
CA ASP A 317 -20.52 8.94 4.32
C ASP A 317 -19.12 8.70 4.90
N GLU A 318 -18.43 7.65 4.38
CA GLU A 318 -17.11 7.21 4.85
C GLU A 318 -16.04 7.21 3.74
N CYS A 319 -16.41 7.68 2.53
CA CYS A 319 -15.48 7.71 1.39
C CYS A 319 -14.74 9.03 1.21
N ASP A 320 -15.01 10.03 2.04
CA ASP A 320 -14.41 11.37 2.04
C ASP A 320 -14.75 12.23 0.80
N VAL A 321 -15.77 11.84 0.02
CA VAL A 321 -16.21 12.57 -1.19
C VAL A 321 -17.66 13.07 -1.10
N GLY A 322 -18.34 12.82 0.02
CA GLY A 322 -19.73 13.20 0.26
C GLY A 322 -20.73 12.23 -0.37
N CYS A 323 -21.52 11.55 0.48
CA CYS A 323 -22.52 10.57 0.06
C CYS A 323 -23.78 11.25 -0.44
N ASP A 324 -24.13 11.09 -1.73
CA ASP A 324 -25.35 11.61 -2.36
C ASP A 324 -26.36 10.51 -2.67
N THR A 325 -27.39 10.40 -1.84
CA THR A 325 -28.47 9.41 -1.98
C THR A 325 -29.68 9.94 -2.79
N SER A 326 -29.60 11.13 -3.38
CA SER A 326 -30.75 11.78 -4.00
C SER A 326 -31.24 11.14 -5.30
N ASN A 327 -30.32 10.48 -6.04
CA ASN A 327 -30.58 9.93 -7.38
C ASN A 327 -30.21 8.45 -7.49
N CYS A 328 -30.29 7.69 -6.42
CA CYS A 328 -30.05 6.25 -6.44
C CYS A 328 -31.11 5.48 -5.63
N VAL A 329 -31.17 4.17 -5.82
CA VAL A 329 -32.08 3.27 -5.10
C VAL A 329 -31.34 2.68 -3.93
N GLN A 330 -31.60 3.21 -2.74
CA GLN A 330 -30.98 2.76 -1.49
C GLN A 330 -31.13 1.24 -1.29
N PHE A 331 -30.14 0.60 -0.71
CA PHE A 331 -30.01 -0.86 -0.51
C PHE A 331 -29.89 -1.72 -1.77
N GLN A 332 -30.09 -1.14 -2.97
CA GLN A 332 -29.94 -1.83 -4.26
C GLN A 332 -28.81 -1.25 -5.09
N GLN A 333 -28.31 -0.10 -4.72
CA GLN A 333 -27.22 0.58 -5.39
C GLN A 333 -26.32 1.23 -4.36
N LEU A 334 -25.02 1.18 -4.57
CA LEU A 334 -24.07 2.01 -3.85
C LEU A 334 -24.07 3.40 -4.50
N CYS A 335 -24.61 4.37 -3.79
CA CYS A 335 -24.82 5.72 -4.28
C CYS A 335 -23.51 6.47 -4.51
N PRO A 336 -23.49 7.52 -5.36
CA PRO A 336 -22.31 8.35 -5.56
C PRO A 336 -21.73 8.88 -4.24
N GLY A 337 -20.43 8.69 -4.04
CA GLY A 337 -19.72 9.11 -2.83
C GLY A 337 -19.98 8.29 -1.58
N CYS A 338 -20.82 7.26 -1.63
CA CYS A 338 -21.20 6.46 -0.47
C CYS A 338 -20.30 5.24 -0.27
N ALA A 339 -20.26 4.76 0.96
CA ALA A 339 -19.54 3.58 1.42
C ALA A 339 -20.50 2.47 1.86
N ASP A 340 -20.04 1.22 1.69
CA ASP A 340 -20.70 0.03 2.23
C ASP A 340 -19.66 -0.86 2.93
N PRO A 341 -19.62 -0.88 4.27
CA PRO A 341 -18.65 -1.66 5.04
C PRO A 341 -19.16 -3.08 5.33
N TYR A 342 -18.25 -4.06 5.25
CA TYR A 342 -18.44 -5.45 5.63
C TYR A 342 -17.43 -5.87 6.69
N LEU A 343 -17.89 -6.58 7.71
CA LEU A 343 -17.03 -7.13 8.76
C LEU A 343 -16.15 -8.27 8.22
N ALA A 344 -15.03 -8.51 8.88
CA ALA A 344 -14.08 -9.54 8.47
C ALA A 344 -14.65 -10.95 8.53
N ASP A 345 -15.44 -11.27 9.56
CA ASP A 345 -16.13 -12.56 9.70
C ASP A 345 -17.23 -12.73 8.63
N GLU A 346 -17.98 -11.68 8.29
CA GLU A 346 -18.98 -11.72 7.21
C GLU A 346 -18.35 -12.01 5.85
N ASN A 347 -17.19 -11.40 5.57
CA ASN A 347 -16.42 -11.67 4.36
C ASN A 347 -15.77 -13.05 4.36
N GLY A 348 -15.76 -13.73 5.49
CA GLY A 348 -15.34 -15.10 5.67
C GLY A 348 -16.48 -16.14 5.68
N TRP A 349 -17.75 -15.75 5.51
CA TRP A 349 -18.85 -16.72 5.45
C TRP A 349 -18.84 -17.46 4.12
N TYR A 350 -18.56 -18.76 4.17
CA TYR A 350 -18.43 -19.59 2.98
C TYR A 350 -19.68 -19.62 2.10
N ASP A 351 -20.88 -19.46 2.69
CA ASP A 351 -22.15 -19.41 1.96
C ASP A 351 -22.25 -18.22 1.00
N LEU A 352 -21.43 -17.20 1.20
CA LEU A 352 -21.42 -15.96 0.42
C LEU A 352 -20.18 -15.84 -0.45
N LEU A 353 -19.37 -16.92 -0.53
CA LEU A 353 -18.13 -16.96 -1.32
C LEU A 353 -18.30 -17.91 -2.49
N GLY A 354 -18.30 -17.35 -3.72
CA GLY A 354 -18.46 -18.08 -4.96
C GLY A 354 -17.12 -18.38 -5.64
N SER A 355 -17.16 -19.34 -6.56
CA SER A 355 -15.96 -19.72 -7.30
C SER A 355 -15.48 -18.59 -8.22
N ARG A 356 -14.18 -18.39 -8.29
CA ARG A 356 -13.55 -17.49 -9.27
C ARG A 356 -13.80 -17.93 -10.73
N ALA A 357 -14.16 -19.19 -10.95
CA ALA A 357 -14.50 -19.71 -12.26
C ALA A 357 -15.92 -19.29 -12.76
N TRP A 358 -16.74 -18.73 -11.89
CA TRP A 358 -18.09 -18.26 -12.26
C TRP A 358 -18.10 -16.96 -13.04
N VAL A 359 -17.03 -16.20 -13.02
CA VAL A 359 -17.02 -14.81 -13.48
C VAL A 359 -16.00 -14.60 -14.60
N ASN A 360 -16.26 -13.61 -15.44
CA ASN A 360 -15.28 -13.02 -16.31
C ASN A 360 -14.70 -11.78 -15.62
N PRO A 361 -13.41 -11.78 -15.23
CA PRO A 361 -12.84 -10.72 -14.42
C PRO A 361 -12.65 -9.40 -15.19
N PHE A 362 -12.55 -9.44 -16.52
CA PHE A 362 -12.42 -8.24 -17.33
C PHE A 362 -13.78 -7.55 -17.51
N THR A 363 -14.81 -8.31 -17.86
CA THR A 363 -16.12 -7.73 -18.11
C THR A 363 -16.95 -7.50 -16.85
N GLY A 364 -16.54 -8.05 -15.72
CA GLY A 364 -17.31 -8.00 -14.48
C GLY A 364 -18.60 -8.82 -14.51
N PHE A 365 -18.80 -9.66 -15.53
CA PHE A 365 -20.01 -10.50 -15.67
C PHE A 365 -19.80 -11.92 -15.14
N PHE A 366 -20.87 -12.50 -14.62
CA PHE A 366 -20.94 -13.92 -14.30
C PHE A 366 -21.18 -14.71 -15.59
N VAL A 367 -20.22 -15.56 -16.00
CA VAL A 367 -20.25 -16.25 -17.30
C VAL A 367 -20.70 -17.72 -17.23
N SER A 368 -20.65 -18.37 -16.09
CA SER A 368 -20.89 -19.81 -15.97
C SER A 368 -21.65 -20.18 -14.73
N ASN A 369 -22.61 -19.41 -14.36
CA ASN A 369 -23.28 -19.75 -13.13
C ASN A 369 -24.60 -20.48 -13.35
N PRO A 370 -24.73 -21.72 -12.93
CA PRO A 370 -26.03 -22.37 -12.82
C PRO A 370 -26.89 -21.77 -11.72
N ASN A 371 -26.32 -21.29 -10.62
CA ASN A 371 -27.01 -20.65 -9.51
C ASN A 371 -26.02 -20.04 -8.51
N PRO A 372 -25.84 -18.71 -8.45
CA PRO A 372 -24.92 -18.06 -7.50
C PRO A 372 -25.26 -18.30 -6.02
N THR A 373 -26.45 -18.80 -5.73
CA THR A 373 -26.88 -19.15 -4.37
C THR A 373 -26.65 -20.63 -4.04
N ASN A 374 -26.22 -21.45 -5.01
CA ASN A 374 -26.09 -22.89 -4.79
C ASN A 374 -24.71 -23.25 -4.24
N HIS A 375 -24.59 -23.22 -2.94
CA HIS A 375 -23.45 -23.69 -2.17
C HIS A 375 -23.63 -25.12 -1.65
N THR A 376 -24.41 -25.96 -2.37
CA THR A 376 -24.66 -27.36 -2.01
C THR A 376 -23.69 -28.27 -2.78
N GLY A 377 -23.46 -29.49 -2.25
CA GLY A 377 -22.75 -30.53 -2.96
C GLY A 377 -21.37 -30.88 -2.41
N HIS A 378 -20.91 -30.21 -1.36
CA HIS A 378 -19.73 -30.63 -0.59
C HIS A 378 -19.87 -30.24 0.89
N ASN A 379 -19.02 -30.85 1.72
CA ASN A 379 -18.89 -30.48 3.12
C ASN A 379 -17.88 -29.33 3.25
N HIS A 380 -18.29 -28.25 3.87
CA HIS A 380 -17.40 -27.14 4.19
C HIS A 380 -16.51 -27.49 5.39
N ASP A 381 -15.28 -27.10 5.32
CA ASP A 381 -14.32 -27.14 6.42
C ASP A 381 -13.97 -25.73 6.93
N GLY A 382 -13.11 -25.64 7.94
CA GLY A 382 -12.75 -24.35 8.54
C GLY A 382 -12.01 -23.38 7.59
N ALA A 383 -11.47 -23.85 6.49
CA ALA A 383 -10.75 -23.03 5.51
C ALA A 383 -11.49 -22.89 4.17
N SER A 384 -12.63 -23.57 3.97
CA SER A 384 -13.37 -23.58 2.70
C SER A 384 -13.74 -22.19 2.25
N HIS A 385 -13.39 -21.87 0.99
CA HIS A 385 -13.66 -20.65 0.24
C HIS A 385 -13.04 -19.35 0.82
N ARG A 386 -12.52 -19.38 2.04
CA ARG A 386 -11.88 -18.27 2.76
C ARG A 386 -10.49 -18.02 2.20
N ILE A 387 -9.83 -16.97 2.65
CA ILE A 387 -8.39 -16.84 2.38
C ILE A 387 -7.70 -18.05 3.03
N ARG A 388 -7.43 -19.06 2.23
CA ARG A 388 -6.81 -20.33 2.65
C ARG A 388 -5.32 -20.14 2.73
N VAL A 389 -4.74 -20.26 3.94
CA VAL A 389 -3.31 -20.04 4.21
C VAL A 389 -2.74 -21.23 4.98
N ASN A 390 -1.53 -21.66 4.67
CA ASN A 390 -0.86 -22.65 5.51
C ASN A 390 -0.39 -22.02 6.83
N VAL A 391 -0.59 -22.71 7.94
CA VAL A 391 -0.10 -22.28 9.27
C VAL A 391 1.38 -21.92 9.25
N SER A 392 2.20 -22.67 8.50
CA SER A 392 3.64 -22.38 8.35
C SER A 392 3.94 -21.01 7.75
N ASP A 393 3.06 -20.48 6.89
CA ASP A 393 3.25 -19.19 6.23
C ASP A 393 2.94 -17.99 7.14
N LEU A 394 2.11 -18.19 8.15
CA LEU A 394 1.77 -17.20 9.17
C LEU A 394 2.61 -17.31 10.45
N ASN A 395 3.18 -18.50 10.72
CA ASN A 395 3.93 -18.77 11.95
C ASN A 395 5.09 -17.78 12.12
N THR A 396 4.99 -16.93 13.13
CA THR A 396 5.93 -15.81 13.36
C THR A 396 7.32 -16.27 13.82
N THR A 397 7.44 -17.50 14.32
CA THR A 397 8.75 -18.11 14.64
C THR A 397 9.46 -18.55 13.37
N LEU A 398 8.74 -19.08 12.39
CA LEU A 398 9.31 -19.50 11.10
C LEU A 398 9.56 -18.32 10.16
N ASN A 399 8.76 -17.26 10.26
CA ASN A 399 8.79 -16.10 9.38
C ASN A 399 9.18 -14.81 10.13
N GLN A 400 10.29 -14.87 10.89
CA GLN A 400 10.72 -13.74 11.70
C GLN A 400 10.97 -12.48 10.85
N GLY A 401 10.34 -11.37 11.26
CA GLY A 401 10.48 -10.07 10.58
C GLY A 401 9.71 -9.95 9.25
N ALA A 402 8.97 -10.96 8.83
CA ALA A 402 8.12 -10.87 7.65
C ALA A 402 7.02 -9.81 7.82
N THR A 403 6.60 -9.21 6.71
CA THR A 403 5.53 -8.23 6.66
C THR A 403 4.36 -8.81 5.85
N TYR A 404 3.14 -8.61 6.34
CA TYR A 404 1.92 -9.15 5.72
C TYR A 404 1.04 -8.05 5.17
N PHE A 405 0.35 -8.34 4.05
CA PHE A 405 -0.55 -7.41 3.38
C PHE A 405 -1.82 -8.14 2.96
N ALA A 406 -2.97 -7.62 3.37
CA ALA A 406 -4.25 -8.04 2.82
C ALA A 406 -4.62 -7.16 1.64
N GLU A 407 -5.34 -7.73 0.67
CA GLU A 407 -5.82 -7.04 -0.53
C GLU A 407 -7.25 -7.49 -0.84
N ALA A 408 -8.05 -6.57 -1.37
CA ALA A 408 -9.28 -6.86 -2.05
C ALA A 408 -9.38 -5.99 -3.32
N ALA A 409 -10.20 -6.42 -4.29
CA ALA A 409 -10.41 -5.68 -5.53
C ALA A 409 -11.86 -5.86 -6.00
N TYR A 410 -12.67 -4.80 -5.98
CA TYR A 410 -14.04 -4.86 -6.49
C TYR A 410 -14.05 -4.86 -8.01
N LEU A 411 -14.90 -5.71 -8.62
CA LEU A 411 -15.09 -5.81 -10.06
C LEU A 411 -16.59 -5.76 -10.36
N THR A 412 -16.98 -4.94 -11.33
CA THR A 412 -18.38 -4.78 -11.72
C THR A 412 -18.59 -4.60 -13.23
N ALA A 413 -19.65 -5.18 -13.74
CA ALA A 413 -20.04 -5.04 -15.16
C ALA A 413 -20.41 -3.60 -15.54
N GLN A 414 -20.76 -2.76 -14.58
CA GLN A 414 -21.11 -1.37 -14.88
C GLN A 414 -19.88 -0.54 -15.26
N GLU A 415 -18.77 -0.68 -14.56
CA GLU A 415 -17.51 -0.02 -14.93
C GLU A 415 -17.03 -0.48 -16.30
N TYR A 416 -17.07 -1.79 -16.57
CA TYR A 416 -16.74 -2.31 -17.90
C TYR A 416 -17.61 -1.66 -18.98
N THR A 417 -18.93 -1.63 -18.80
CA THR A 417 -19.87 -1.04 -19.76
C THR A 417 -19.59 0.45 -19.95
N TRP A 418 -19.30 1.17 -18.88
CA TRP A 418 -18.90 2.57 -18.94
C TRP A 418 -17.61 2.76 -19.75
N CYS A 419 -16.58 1.98 -19.48
CA CYS A 419 -15.31 2.03 -20.22
C CYS A 419 -15.49 1.82 -21.72
N GLN A 420 -16.39 0.90 -22.13
CA GLN A 420 -16.65 0.62 -23.55
C GLN A 420 -17.35 1.78 -24.26
N THR A 421 -18.13 2.56 -23.55
CA THR A 421 -18.97 3.63 -24.12
C THR A 421 -18.42 5.05 -23.91
N HIS A 422 -17.42 5.21 -23.01
CA HIS A 422 -16.82 6.50 -22.64
C HIS A 422 -15.29 6.45 -22.74
N PRO A 423 -14.71 6.47 -23.95
CA PRO A 423 -13.25 6.42 -24.11
C PRO A 423 -12.54 7.52 -23.33
N GLY A 424 -11.50 7.16 -22.57
CA GLY A 424 -10.72 8.08 -21.73
C GLY A 424 -11.33 8.37 -20.35
N GLN A 425 -12.43 7.71 -19.98
CA GLN A 425 -13.07 7.81 -18.66
C GLN A 425 -13.22 6.42 -18.00
N CYS A 426 -12.27 5.53 -18.26
CA CYS A 426 -12.32 4.17 -17.73
C CYS A 426 -11.74 4.12 -16.30
N ASN A 427 -12.52 3.62 -15.35
CA ASN A 427 -12.16 3.55 -13.93
C ASN A 427 -11.83 2.11 -13.45
N MET A 428 -12.06 1.07 -14.25
CA MET A 428 -12.00 -0.34 -13.82
C MET A 428 -10.60 -0.88 -13.46
N TYR A 429 -9.56 -0.05 -13.45
CA TYR A 429 -8.18 -0.47 -13.16
C TYR A 429 -7.64 0.06 -11.82
N ASN A 430 -8.44 0.84 -11.07
CA ASN A 430 -8.11 1.39 -9.76
C ASN A 430 -8.77 0.64 -8.58
N ASN A 431 -9.48 -0.44 -8.83
CA ASN A 431 -10.40 -1.11 -7.90
C ASN A 431 -9.71 -1.88 -6.77
N ALA A 432 -8.41 -2.22 -6.92
CA ALA A 432 -7.64 -2.92 -5.90
C ALA A 432 -7.08 -1.97 -4.84
N SER A 433 -7.17 -2.39 -3.58
CA SER A 433 -6.47 -1.72 -2.48
C SER A 433 -5.88 -2.74 -1.51
N TYR A 434 -4.82 -2.35 -0.81
CA TYR A 434 -4.17 -3.21 0.16
C TYR A 434 -3.92 -2.51 1.49
N ARG A 435 -3.77 -3.29 2.54
CA ARG A 435 -3.33 -2.80 3.85
C ARG A 435 -2.32 -3.74 4.48
N LYS A 436 -1.34 -3.15 5.18
CA LYS A 436 -0.37 -3.89 5.98
C LYS A 436 -1.00 -4.35 7.29
N PHE A 437 -0.65 -5.58 7.71
CA PHE A 437 -1.06 -6.14 9.00
C PHE A 437 0.16 -6.66 9.78
N LEU A 438 0.14 -6.44 11.08
CA LEU A 438 0.95 -7.23 12.01
C LEU A 438 0.26 -8.56 12.25
N VAL A 439 1.02 -9.63 12.16
CA VAL A 439 0.58 -10.98 12.47
C VAL A 439 1.32 -11.43 13.72
N SER A 440 0.61 -12.03 14.67
CA SER A 440 1.22 -12.69 15.83
C SER A 440 0.59 -14.04 16.07
N GLY A 441 1.39 -14.99 16.54
CA GLY A 441 0.99 -16.37 16.78
C GLY A 441 1.83 -17.39 16.03
N THR A 442 1.64 -18.66 16.39
CA THR A 442 2.32 -19.80 15.76
C THR A 442 1.35 -20.87 15.24
N THR A 443 0.16 -20.96 15.80
CA THR A 443 -0.93 -21.85 15.43
C THR A 443 -2.29 -21.15 15.42
N ASP A 444 -2.49 -20.23 16.34
CA ASP A 444 -3.64 -19.35 16.44
C ASP A 444 -3.14 -17.95 16.18
N PHE A 445 -3.79 -17.20 15.30
CA PHE A 445 -3.25 -15.95 14.79
C PHE A 445 -4.13 -14.76 15.16
N THR A 446 -3.46 -13.68 15.50
CA THR A 446 -4.10 -12.36 15.64
C THR A 446 -3.50 -11.38 14.64
N PHE A 447 -4.33 -10.48 14.17
CA PHE A 447 -4.01 -9.52 13.14
C PHE A 447 -4.29 -8.11 13.64
N SER A 448 -3.41 -7.17 13.31
CA SER A 448 -3.61 -5.77 13.63
C SER A 448 -3.25 -4.92 12.43
N PRO A 449 -4.16 -4.05 11.95
CA PRO A 449 -3.88 -3.19 10.81
C PRO A 449 -2.78 -2.19 11.15
N VAL A 450 -1.90 -1.90 10.18
CA VAL A 450 -0.79 -0.96 10.32
C VAL A 450 -0.89 0.11 9.25
N GLY A 451 -0.88 1.36 9.69
CA GLY A 451 -1.00 2.49 8.79
C GLY A 451 -2.39 2.58 8.15
N VAL A 452 -2.45 3.21 7.01
CA VAL A 452 -3.67 3.39 6.22
C VAL A 452 -3.73 2.39 5.07
N THR A 453 -4.92 2.19 4.52
CA THR A 453 -5.11 1.41 3.30
C THR A 453 -4.51 2.14 2.10
N GLY A 454 -3.64 1.47 1.36
CA GLY A 454 -3.15 1.92 0.06
C GLY A 454 -4.25 1.76 -0.97
N ARG A 455 -5.09 2.79 -1.11
CA ARG A 455 -6.24 2.80 -2.03
C ARG A 455 -5.79 2.80 -3.48
N MET A 456 -6.56 2.17 -4.36
CA MET A 456 -6.40 2.16 -5.82
C MET A 456 -5.06 1.59 -6.30
N HIS A 457 -4.42 0.76 -5.49
CA HIS A 457 -3.17 0.09 -5.83
C HIS A 457 -3.19 -1.37 -5.38
N PRO A 458 -2.77 -2.32 -6.21
CA PRO A 458 -2.63 -3.71 -5.78
C PRO A 458 -1.44 -3.89 -4.84
N ALA A 459 -1.51 -4.92 -3.98
CA ALA A 459 -0.53 -5.17 -2.93
C ALA A 459 0.91 -5.36 -3.43
N ILE A 460 1.11 -5.81 -4.66
CA ILE A 460 2.44 -5.94 -5.28
C ILE A 460 3.21 -4.60 -5.29
N THR A 461 2.51 -3.46 -5.30
CA THR A 461 3.13 -2.13 -5.25
C THR A 461 3.78 -1.81 -3.90
N ALA A 462 3.43 -2.57 -2.85
CA ALA A 462 4.08 -2.47 -1.53
C ALA A 462 5.44 -3.18 -1.46
N TRP A 463 5.86 -3.90 -2.51
CA TRP A 463 7.11 -4.64 -2.51
C TRP A 463 8.32 -3.69 -2.47
N THR A 464 8.91 -3.57 -1.31
CA THR A 464 9.97 -2.60 -1.03
C THR A 464 11.22 -2.86 -1.89
N GLY A 465 11.63 -1.85 -2.65
CA GLY A 465 12.82 -1.89 -3.49
C GLY A 465 12.69 -2.74 -4.76
N ALA A 466 11.50 -3.22 -5.10
CA ALA A 466 11.21 -3.84 -6.39
C ALA A 466 10.83 -2.79 -7.44
N ALA A 467 11.10 -3.09 -8.69
CA ALA A 467 10.48 -2.41 -9.82
C ALA A 467 9.13 -3.08 -10.10
N VAL A 468 8.06 -2.30 -10.19
CA VAL A 468 6.70 -2.79 -10.51
C VAL A 468 6.16 -2.00 -11.69
N SER A 469 5.60 -2.70 -12.68
CA SER A 469 4.99 -2.09 -13.86
C SER A 469 3.68 -2.76 -14.22
N GLN A 470 2.68 -1.94 -14.58
CA GLN A 470 1.40 -2.40 -15.11
C GLN A 470 1.56 -2.78 -16.60
N GLN A 471 0.86 -3.82 -17.00
CA GLN A 471 0.83 -4.33 -18.36
C GLN A 471 -0.62 -4.49 -18.84
N GLU A 472 -0.91 -4.03 -20.04
CA GLU A 472 -2.20 -4.14 -20.70
C GLU A 472 -1.99 -4.78 -22.07
N PRO A 473 -2.16 -6.10 -22.22
CA PRO A 473 -1.79 -6.81 -23.45
C PRO A 473 -2.76 -6.54 -24.62
N ASP A 474 -4.00 -6.14 -24.34
CA ASP A 474 -5.06 -5.94 -25.34
C ASP A 474 -6.04 -4.86 -24.88
N PRO A 475 -5.63 -3.57 -25.02
CA PRO A 475 -6.38 -2.45 -24.50
C PRO A 475 -7.85 -2.41 -24.97
N GLY A 476 -8.76 -2.31 -23.99
CA GLY A 476 -10.20 -2.31 -24.24
C GLY A 476 -10.83 -3.67 -24.54
N HIS A 477 -10.05 -4.76 -24.67
CA HIS A 477 -10.55 -6.10 -24.98
C HIS A 477 -10.19 -7.14 -23.91
N ASP A 478 -9.23 -6.84 -23.03
CA ASP A 478 -8.90 -7.66 -21.87
C ASP A 478 -8.30 -6.78 -20.75
N GLY A 479 -8.16 -7.37 -19.57
CA GLY A 479 -7.71 -6.70 -18.36
C GLY A 479 -6.20 -6.46 -18.28
N ILE A 480 -5.76 -6.07 -17.09
CA ILE A 480 -4.37 -5.73 -16.77
C ILE A 480 -3.74 -6.74 -15.81
N TRP A 481 -2.43 -6.78 -15.86
CA TRP A 481 -1.59 -7.51 -14.90
C TRP A 481 -0.34 -6.68 -14.54
N PHE A 482 0.38 -7.08 -13.50
CA PHE A 482 1.55 -6.35 -13.01
C PHE A 482 2.77 -7.28 -13.03
N MET A 483 3.89 -6.71 -13.51
CA MET A 483 5.22 -7.31 -13.43
C MET A 483 6.01 -6.65 -12.30
N GLY A 484 6.37 -7.42 -11.28
CA GLY A 484 7.30 -7.04 -10.25
C GLY A 484 8.62 -7.79 -10.38
N TYR A 485 9.76 -7.13 -10.13
CA TYR A 485 11.04 -7.81 -10.01
C TYR A 485 12.00 -7.10 -9.05
N LYS A 486 12.86 -7.89 -8.44
CA LYS A 486 13.94 -7.41 -7.56
C LYS A 486 15.16 -8.28 -7.74
N VAL A 487 16.34 -7.66 -7.81
CA VAL A 487 17.61 -8.36 -7.81
C VAL A 487 18.41 -7.95 -6.58
N THR A 488 18.95 -8.95 -5.87
CA THR A 488 19.80 -8.74 -4.69
C THR A 488 21.14 -9.45 -4.89
N ASN A 489 22.16 -9.06 -4.14
CA ASN A 489 23.46 -9.72 -4.14
C ASN A 489 23.73 -10.28 -2.75
N PRO A 490 23.31 -11.52 -2.46
CA PRO A 490 23.47 -12.12 -1.13
C PRO A 490 24.92 -12.43 -0.77
N SER A 491 25.80 -12.65 -1.75
CA SER A 491 27.23 -12.86 -1.57
C SER A 491 27.99 -12.48 -2.86
N ALA A 492 29.30 -12.29 -2.73
CA ALA A 492 30.14 -11.94 -3.87
C ALA A 492 30.01 -12.95 -5.01
N GLY A 493 29.68 -12.50 -6.21
CA GLY A 493 29.51 -13.32 -7.40
C GLY A 493 28.19 -14.13 -7.46
N VAL A 494 27.26 -13.91 -6.53
CA VAL A 494 25.93 -14.53 -6.55
C VAL A 494 24.86 -13.43 -6.57
N TYR A 495 24.03 -13.45 -7.60
CA TYR A 495 22.90 -12.53 -7.76
C TYR A 495 21.60 -13.31 -7.70
N HIS A 496 20.74 -12.93 -6.77
CA HIS A 496 19.41 -13.51 -6.62
C HIS A 496 18.38 -12.69 -7.38
N TYR A 497 17.69 -13.35 -8.30
CA TYR A 497 16.64 -12.76 -9.13
C TYR A 497 15.28 -13.25 -8.62
N GLU A 498 14.41 -12.33 -8.27
CA GLU A 498 13.04 -12.61 -7.84
C GLU A 498 12.07 -11.86 -8.75
N TYR A 499 11.06 -12.57 -9.28
CA TYR A 499 10.01 -12.04 -10.13
C TYR A 499 8.65 -12.40 -9.55
N ALA A 500 7.69 -11.50 -9.70
CA ALA A 500 6.31 -11.70 -9.30
C ALA A 500 5.38 -11.19 -10.40
N LEU A 501 4.48 -12.05 -10.86
CA LEU A 501 3.46 -11.71 -11.85
C LEU A 501 2.10 -11.74 -11.16
N TYR A 502 1.42 -10.60 -11.09
CA TYR A 502 0.09 -10.45 -10.50
C TYR A 502 -0.95 -10.13 -11.56
N ASN A 503 -1.98 -10.96 -11.66
CA ASN A 503 -3.11 -10.74 -12.57
C ASN A 503 -4.24 -10.02 -11.80
N LEU A 504 -4.49 -8.75 -12.10
CA LEU A 504 -5.58 -8.00 -11.48
C LEU A 504 -6.95 -8.46 -12.01
N ASN A 505 -7.16 -8.39 -13.34
CA ASN A 505 -8.44 -8.72 -13.98
C ASN A 505 -8.31 -9.24 -15.42
N LEU A 506 -7.14 -9.74 -15.81
CA LEU A 506 -6.87 -10.29 -17.13
C LEU A 506 -7.57 -11.65 -17.31
N ASP A 507 -8.59 -11.74 -18.19
CA ASP A 507 -9.35 -12.97 -18.38
C ASP A 507 -8.55 -14.06 -19.07
N ARG A 508 -7.69 -13.71 -20.04
CA ARG A 508 -6.87 -14.73 -20.78
C ARG A 508 -5.87 -15.47 -19.92
N SER A 509 -5.55 -14.99 -18.70
CA SER A 509 -4.64 -15.60 -17.76
C SER A 509 -3.22 -15.85 -18.33
N ILE A 510 -2.23 -16.11 -17.48
CA ILE A 510 -0.83 -16.31 -17.89
C ILE A 510 -0.41 -17.75 -17.62
N GLN A 511 0.20 -18.42 -18.61
CA GLN A 511 0.64 -19.83 -18.51
C GLN A 511 2.15 -20.04 -18.61
N SER A 512 2.92 -19.05 -19.08
CA SER A 512 4.37 -19.19 -19.21
C SER A 512 5.10 -17.89 -18.93
N PHE A 513 6.29 -18.02 -18.36
CA PHE A 513 7.21 -16.93 -18.07
C PHE A 513 8.62 -17.35 -18.44
N SER A 514 9.28 -16.62 -19.35
CA SER A 514 10.60 -16.92 -19.86
C SER A 514 11.54 -15.73 -19.68
N VAL A 515 12.68 -15.96 -19.04
CA VAL A 515 13.74 -14.98 -18.80
C VAL A 515 14.93 -15.28 -19.72
N PRO A 516 15.43 -14.30 -20.48
CA PRO A 516 16.61 -14.51 -21.31
C PRO A 516 17.85 -14.69 -20.42
N VAL A 517 18.71 -15.65 -20.80
CA VAL A 517 19.96 -15.95 -20.10
C VAL A 517 21.03 -16.18 -21.15
N ALA A 518 22.14 -15.46 -21.06
CA ALA A 518 23.24 -15.60 -21.98
C ALA A 518 23.92 -17.00 -21.87
N PRO A 519 24.52 -17.49 -22.96
CA PRO A 519 25.37 -18.66 -22.91
C PRO A 519 26.49 -18.51 -21.88
N GLY A 520 26.72 -19.55 -21.07
CA GLY A 520 27.78 -19.58 -20.07
C GLY A 520 27.40 -19.01 -18.71
N VAL A 521 26.21 -18.45 -18.54
CA VAL A 521 25.69 -18.06 -17.22
C VAL A 521 25.27 -19.30 -16.43
N SER A 522 25.79 -19.43 -15.21
CA SER A 522 25.41 -20.50 -14.29
C SER A 522 24.13 -20.11 -13.54
N ILE A 523 23.11 -20.97 -13.62
CA ILE A 523 21.84 -20.82 -12.91
C ILE A 523 21.73 -21.88 -11.82
N SER A 524 21.32 -21.47 -10.63
CA SER A 524 21.05 -22.35 -9.49
C SER A 524 19.81 -21.90 -8.72
N ASN A 525 19.34 -22.75 -7.79
CA ASN A 525 18.22 -22.44 -6.88
C ASN A 525 16.95 -21.95 -7.59
N ALA A 526 16.70 -22.43 -8.83
CA ALA A 526 15.48 -22.10 -9.55
C ALA A 526 14.26 -22.64 -8.78
N ALA A 527 13.29 -21.77 -8.52
CA ALA A 527 12.10 -22.12 -7.76
C ALA A 527 10.87 -21.36 -8.25
N PHE A 528 9.72 -21.85 -7.82
CA PHE A 528 8.39 -21.39 -8.16
C PHE A 528 7.53 -21.33 -6.89
N HIS A 529 6.65 -20.34 -6.79
CA HIS A 529 5.64 -20.28 -5.74
C HIS A 529 4.31 -19.80 -6.32
N ALA A 530 3.22 -20.43 -5.87
CA ALA A 530 1.84 -20.05 -6.14
C ALA A 530 1.01 -20.25 -4.87
N PRO A 531 -0.05 -19.45 -4.65
CA PRO A 531 -0.94 -19.64 -3.51
C PRO A 531 -1.69 -20.97 -3.63
N PRO A 532 -2.11 -21.59 -2.50
CA PRO A 532 -2.93 -22.78 -2.53
C PRO A 532 -4.26 -22.52 -3.26
N GLN A 533 -4.70 -23.49 -4.06
CA GLN A 533 -6.00 -23.47 -4.73
C GLN A 533 -7.08 -24.08 -3.84
N GLU A 534 -8.31 -23.60 -3.99
CA GLU A 534 -9.47 -24.24 -3.39
C GLU A 534 -9.74 -25.60 -4.05
N PRO A 535 -10.10 -26.63 -3.28
CA PRO A 535 -10.54 -27.92 -3.85
C PRO A 535 -11.81 -27.74 -4.71
N GLY A 536 -11.95 -28.60 -5.71
CA GLY A 536 -13.14 -28.63 -6.56
C GLY A 536 -14.38 -29.12 -5.84
N TRP A 537 -15.55 -28.68 -6.28
CA TRP A 537 -16.84 -29.09 -5.76
C TRP A 537 -17.94 -28.97 -6.83
N ALA A 538 -19.10 -29.51 -6.55
CA ALA A 538 -20.23 -29.49 -7.47
C ALA A 538 -20.60 -28.04 -7.87
N ASN A 539 -20.66 -27.77 -9.17
CA ASN A 539 -21.00 -26.47 -9.74
C ASN A 539 -19.99 -25.32 -9.47
N ASP A 540 -18.73 -25.64 -9.23
CA ASP A 540 -17.69 -24.62 -9.04
C ASP A 540 -17.27 -23.90 -10.33
N GLY A 541 -17.85 -24.29 -11.49
CA GLY A 541 -17.54 -23.68 -12.79
C GLY A 541 -16.25 -24.15 -13.44
N THR A 542 -15.46 -25.00 -12.77
CA THR A 542 -14.27 -25.62 -13.36
C THR A 542 -14.64 -26.85 -14.20
N LEU A 543 -13.74 -27.27 -15.06
CA LEU A 543 -13.99 -28.46 -15.89
C LEU A 543 -14.18 -29.71 -14.99
N ASN A 544 -15.33 -30.35 -15.15
CA ASN A 544 -15.74 -31.51 -14.36
C ASN A 544 -15.81 -31.25 -12.83
N ASN A 545 -15.92 -30.02 -12.39
CA ASN A 545 -15.98 -29.61 -10.98
C ASN A 545 -14.77 -30.08 -10.15
N GLN A 546 -13.58 -30.06 -10.73
CA GLN A 546 -12.35 -30.57 -10.11
C GLN A 546 -11.55 -29.49 -9.37
N GLY A 547 -11.99 -28.23 -9.42
CA GLY A 547 -11.18 -27.10 -8.97
C GLY A 547 -10.00 -26.81 -9.89
N TYR A 548 -9.26 -25.77 -9.60
CA TYR A 548 -8.02 -25.49 -10.31
C TYR A 548 -6.86 -26.29 -9.72
N SER A 549 -5.97 -26.72 -10.61
CA SER A 549 -4.76 -27.48 -10.26
C SER A 549 -3.81 -26.65 -9.40
N SER A 550 -3.16 -27.29 -8.42
CA SER A 550 -2.01 -26.75 -7.69
C SER A 550 -0.68 -27.31 -8.18
N GLN A 551 -0.66 -27.99 -9.34
CA GLN A 551 0.56 -28.57 -9.92
C GLN A 551 1.59 -27.46 -10.17
N ALA A 552 2.81 -27.65 -9.66
CA ALA A 552 3.89 -26.69 -9.88
C ALA A 552 4.22 -26.57 -11.39
N TRP A 553 4.60 -25.35 -11.80
CA TRP A 553 5.03 -25.12 -13.17
C TRP A 553 6.34 -25.85 -13.47
N THR A 554 6.43 -26.39 -14.67
CA THR A 554 7.64 -27.07 -15.15
C THR A 554 8.73 -26.04 -15.43
N PHE A 555 9.89 -26.21 -14.82
CA PHE A 555 11.08 -25.43 -15.10
C PHE A 555 11.91 -26.08 -16.21
N THR A 556 12.34 -25.30 -17.19
CA THR A 556 13.25 -25.73 -18.26
C THR A 556 14.32 -24.68 -18.46
N GLN A 557 15.56 -25.15 -18.65
CA GLN A 557 16.69 -24.33 -19.07
C GLN A 557 17.13 -24.79 -20.46
N ALA A 558 17.08 -23.86 -21.40
CA ALA A 558 17.52 -24.10 -22.78
C ALA A 558 18.57 -23.06 -23.17
N SER A 559 19.18 -23.24 -24.37
CA SER A 559 20.12 -22.24 -24.88
C SER A 559 19.44 -20.91 -25.03
N GLY A 560 19.89 -19.92 -24.22
CA GLY A 560 19.43 -18.54 -24.28
C GLY A 560 18.27 -18.16 -23.37
N SER A 561 17.64 -19.10 -22.65
CA SER A 561 16.56 -18.77 -21.72
C SER A 561 16.32 -19.81 -20.64
N ILE A 562 15.70 -19.36 -19.56
CA ILE A 562 15.04 -20.21 -18.57
C ILE A 562 13.54 -19.93 -18.61
N THR A 563 12.74 -20.97 -18.51
CA THR A 563 11.29 -20.86 -18.70
C THR A 563 10.55 -21.70 -17.68
N TRP A 564 9.50 -21.14 -17.12
CA TRP A 564 8.47 -21.85 -16.36
C TRP A 564 7.20 -21.92 -17.18
N ASN A 565 6.60 -23.12 -17.26
CA ASN A 565 5.38 -23.37 -18.00
C ASN A 565 4.38 -24.16 -17.17
N SER A 566 3.12 -23.77 -17.24
CA SER A 566 1.99 -24.61 -16.89
C SER A 566 1.55 -25.47 -18.10
N GLU A 567 0.58 -26.35 -17.89
CA GLU A 567 -0.15 -26.99 -18.97
C GLU A 567 -0.89 -25.96 -19.83
N THR A 568 -1.02 -26.20 -21.11
CA THR A 568 -1.78 -25.33 -22.02
C THR A 568 -3.30 -25.51 -21.82
N PHE A 569 -4.08 -24.54 -22.26
CA PHE A 569 -5.55 -24.62 -22.21
C PHE A 569 -6.13 -25.88 -22.89
N ALA A 570 -5.51 -26.31 -24.00
CA ALA A 570 -5.91 -27.51 -24.72
C ALA A 570 -5.58 -28.81 -23.95
N GLN A 571 -4.53 -28.81 -23.14
CA GLN A 571 -4.15 -29.95 -22.31
C GLN A 571 -5.00 -30.06 -21.06
N ASN A 572 -5.21 -28.93 -20.36
CA ASN A 572 -5.93 -28.90 -19.11
C ASN A 572 -6.54 -27.52 -18.86
N GLN A 573 -7.85 -27.38 -18.99
CA GLN A 573 -8.55 -26.11 -18.74
C GLN A 573 -8.50 -25.71 -17.26
N ASN A 574 -8.25 -26.65 -16.36
CA ASN A 574 -8.08 -26.41 -14.93
C ASN A 574 -6.60 -26.23 -14.52
N ALA A 575 -5.68 -26.09 -15.48
CA ALA A 575 -4.25 -25.94 -15.19
C ALA A 575 -3.95 -24.84 -14.16
N ASN A 576 -2.85 -25.02 -13.45
CA ASN A 576 -2.33 -24.02 -12.52
C ASN A 576 -1.73 -22.85 -13.30
N VAL A 577 -2.53 -21.82 -13.58
CA VAL A 577 -2.12 -20.61 -14.31
C VAL A 577 -2.39 -19.38 -13.48
N ILE A 578 -1.75 -18.26 -13.80
CA ILE A 578 -1.98 -16.99 -13.10
C ILE A 578 -3.33 -16.44 -13.55
N ARG A 579 -4.37 -16.77 -12.78
CA ARG A 579 -5.75 -16.31 -12.99
C ARG A 579 -5.97 -14.98 -12.28
N PHE A 580 -7.13 -14.37 -12.48
CA PHE A 580 -7.43 -13.09 -11.84
C PHE A 580 -7.31 -13.15 -10.31
N GLY A 581 -6.77 -12.09 -9.72
CA GLY A 581 -6.52 -11.99 -8.30
C GLY A 581 -5.42 -12.93 -7.79
N THR A 582 -4.53 -13.48 -8.65
CA THR A 582 -3.41 -14.32 -8.21
C THR A 582 -2.06 -13.76 -8.60
N LEU A 583 -1.07 -13.97 -7.71
CA LEU A 583 0.32 -13.61 -7.90
C LEU A 583 1.20 -14.84 -7.76
N TYR A 584 2.03 -15.11 -8.78
CA TYR A 584 2.99 -16.21 -8.77
C TYR A 584 4.41 -15.67 -8.79
N ASN A 585 5.31 -16.36 -8.08
CA ASN A 585 6.72 -16.01 -8.01
C ASN A 585 7.59 -17.00 -8.76
N PHE A 586 8.65 -16.44 -9.36
CA PHE A 586 9.69 -17.16 -10.09
C PHE A 586 11.05 -16.63 -9.65
N ARG A 587 11.98 -17.50 -9.29
CA ARG A 587 13.27 -17.07 -8.76
C ARG A 587 14.39 -18.01 -9.16
N PHE A 588 15.59 -17.49 -9.16
CA PHE A 588 16.85 -18.21 -9.32
C PHE A 588 18.04 -17.38 -8.86
N ASP A 589 19.17 -18.05 -8.66
CA ASP A 589 20.45 -17.42 -8.47
C ASP A 589 21.29 -17.53 -9.75
N ALA A 590 22.08 -16.50 -10.06
CA ALA A 590 23.01 -16.49 -11.17
C ALA A 590 24.37 -15.94 -10.76
N ASP A 591 25.42 -16.32 -11.51
CA ASP A 591 26.79 -15.84 -11.32
C ASP A 591 27.07 -14.49 -12.03
N GLN A 592 26.08 -13.95 -12.75
CA GLN A 592 26.21 -12.70 -13.50
C GLN A 592 25.34 -11.58 -12.93
N PRO A 593 25.82 -10.31 -12.94
CA PRO A 593 25.08 -9.16 -12.47
C PRO A 593 23.88 -8.85 -13.36
N PRO A 594 22.86 -8.13 -12.83
CA PRO A 594 21.69 -7.75 -13.60
C PRO A 594 22.00 -6.74 -14.71
N GLN A 595 21.33 -6.93 -15.83
CA GLN A 595 21.24 -5.95 -16.93
C GLN A 595 19.79 -5.85 -17.41
N SER A 596 19.47 -4.74 -18.10
CA SER A 596 18.16 -4.54 -18.72
C SER A 596 17.92 -5.63 -19.79
N ALA A 597 16.76 -6.24 -19.73
CA ALA A 597 16.35 -7.31 -20.63
C ALA A 597 14.82 -7.27 -20.82
N SER A 598 14.29 -8.18 -21.63
CA SER A 598 12.87 -8.39 -21.80
C SER A 598 12.52 -9.87 -21.59
N ALA A 599 11.63 -10.15 -20.64
CA ALA A 599 11.03 -11.46 -20.46
C ALA A 599 9.91 -11.68 -21.47
N THR A 600 9.63 -12.93 -21.80
CA THR A 600 8.46 -13.31 -22.60
C THR A 600 7.41 -13.92 -21.69
N VAL A 601 6.18 -13.41 -21.81
CA VAL A 601 4.99 -13.89 -21.08
C VAL A 601 4.01 -14.49 -22.07
N GLY A 602 3.62 -15.75 -21.87
CA GLY A 602 2.64 -16.44 -22.70
C GLY A 602 1.29 -16.56 -21.99
N PHE A 603 0.21 -16.40 -22.76
CA PHE A 603 -1.15 -16.43 -22.25
C PHE A 603 -1.79 -17.82 -22.32
N PHE A 604 -2.70 -18.08 -21.38
CA PHE A 604 -3.33 -19.40 -21.24
C PHE A 604 -4.48 -19.59 -22.22
N LYS A 605 -5.38 -18.61 -22.36
CA LYS A 605 -6.43 -18.65 -23.38
C LYS A 605 -5.84 -18.16 -24.72
N THR A 606 -6.47 -17.27 -25.40
CA THR A 606 -6.01 -16.73 -26.69
C THR A 606 -5.10 -15.52 -26.49
N GLY A 607 -4.18 -15.30 -27.42
CA GLY A 607 -3.30 -14.13 -27.45
C GLY A 607 -1.86 -14.48 -27.80
N SER A 608 -1.18 -13.58 -28.50
CA SER A 608 0.25 -13.69 -28.78
C SER A 608 1.05 -13.41 -27.52
N PRO A 609 2.18 -14.09 -27.29
CA PRO A 609 3.08 -13.75 -26.19
C PRO A 609 3.52 -12.31 -26.24
N MET A 610 3.70 -11.69 -25.07
CA MET A 610 4.20 -10.32 -24.98
C MET A 610 5.58 -10.26 -24.33
N MET A 611 6.32 -9.21 -24.66
CA MET A 611 7.60 -8.87 -24.04
C MET A 611 7.39 -7.86 -22.92
N VAL A 612 8.03 -8.09 -21.76
CA VAL A 612 7.97 -7.17 -20.62
C VAL A 612 9.37 -6.83 -20.13
N ALA A 613 9.63 -5.57 -19.83
CA ALA A 613 10.93 -5.10 -19.35
C ALA A 613 11.23 -5.65 -17.95
N ILE A 614 12.41 -6.22 -17.79
CA ILE A 614 12.93 -6.76 -16.53
C ILE A 614 14.43 -6.48 -16.39
N GLN A 615 15.02 -6.91 -15.27
CA GLN A 615 16.44 -7.19 -15.18
C GLN A 615 16.67 -8.71 -15.26
N ALA A 616 17.69 -9.13 -16.01
CA ALA A 616 18.12 -10.52 -16.17
C ALA A 616 19.65 -10.61 -16.06
N PRO A 617 20.23 -11.82 -15.88
CA PRO A 617 21.67 -11.98 -15.77
C PRO A 617 22.41 -11.46 -17.00
N GLY A 618 23.47 -10.64 -16.77
CA GLY A 618 24.30 -10.06 -17.80
C GLY A 618 25.03 -11.09 -18.66
N GLY A 619 25.53 -10.62 -19.83
CA GLY A 619 26.25 -11.47 -20.82
C GLY A 619 25.44 -11.79 -22.08
N GLY A 620 24.14 -11.47 -22.13
CA GLY A 620 23.35 -11.47 -23.37
C GLY A 620 23.57 -10.20 -24.17
N ALA A 621 23.57 -10.28 -25.51
CA ALA A 621 23.54 -9.10 -26.34
C ALA A 621 22.31 -8.27 -25.99
N VAL A 622 22.52 -7.03 -25.60
CA VAL A 622 21.41 -6.08 -25.36
C VAL A 622 20.67 -5.89 -26.70
N THR A 623 19.53 -6.53 -26.84
CA THR A 623 18.59 -6.09 -27.87
C THR A 623 18.18 -4.69 -27.49
N PRO A 624 18.40 -3.66 -28.33
CA PRO A 624 18.04 -2.31 -27.98
C PRO A 624 16.57 -2.29 -27.65
N THR A 625 16.25 -1.90 -26.42
CA THR A 625 14.88 -1.61 -26.01
C THR A 625 14.32 -0.64 -27.03
N PRO A 626 13.17 -0.91 -27.67
CA PRO A 626 12.54 0.08 -28.51
C PRO A 626 12.36 1.32 -27.64
N THR A 627 13.07 2.38 -27.96
CA THR A 627 12.91 3.68 -27.35
C THR A 627 11.42 4.00 -27.47
N ALA A 628 10.75 4.14 -26.35
CA ALA A 628 9.36 4.55 -26.36
C ALA A 628 9.30 5.83 -27.18
N THR A 629 8.69 5.75 -28.37
CA THR A 629 8.44 6.92 -29.19
C THR A 629 7.57 7.80 -28.30
N ALA A 630 8.11 8.94 -27.89
CA ALA A 630 7.38 9.89 -27.09
C ALA A 630 6.08 10.19 -27.85
N THR A 631 4.96 9.74 -27.33
CA THR A 631 3.64 10.12 -27.82
C THR A 631 3.60 11.63 -27.69
N ALA A 632 3.52 12.33 -28.81
CA ALA A 632 3.49 13.77 -28.81
C ALA A 632 2.32 14.23 -27.92
N THR A 633 2.64 14.88 -26.82
CA THR A 633 1.66 15.55 -25.98
C THR A 633 0.88 16.52 -26.89
N PRO A 634 -0.45 16.41 -26.99
CA PRO A 634 -1.20 17.34 -27.83
C PRO A 634 -0.99 18.74 -27.27
N THR A 635 -0.37 19.60 -28.07
CA THR A 635 -0.24 21.03 -27.77
C THR A 635 -1.65 21.60 -27.64
N ALA A 636 -1.98 22.10 -26.47
CA ALA A 636 -3.27 22.75 -26.22
C ALA A 636 -3.42 23.92 -27.20
N THR A 637 -4.36 23.78 -28.14
CA THR A 637 -4.78 24.88 -29.02
C THR A 637 -5.50 25.91 -28.14
N ALA A 638 -4.95 27.12 -28.07
CA ALA A 638 -5.58 28.22 -27.34
C ALA A 638 -6.97 28.49 -27.92
N THR A 639 -8.02 28.19 -27.17
CA THR A 639 -9.39 28.58 -27.49
C THR A 639 -9.54 30.05 -27.18
N ALA A 640 -9.94 30.82 -28.18
CA ALA A 640 -10.19 32.26 -28.04
C ALA A 640 -11.30 32.51 -27.00
N THR A 641 -10.94 33.28 -25.98
CA THR A 641 -11.88 33.73 -24.95
C THR A 641 -12.89 34.69 -25.54
N ALA A 642 -14.15 34.31 -25.59
CA ALA A 642 -15.24 35.22 -25.92
C ALA A 642 -15.51 36.17 -24.75
N THR A 643 -15.51 37.47 -24.98
CA THR A 643 -15.85 38.53 -24.05
C THR A 643 -17.34 38.46 -23.72
N PRO A 644 -17.75 38.33 -22.45
CA PRO A 644 -19.18 38.36 -22.12
C PRO A 644 -19.72 39.77 -22.12
N THR A 645 -20.77 39.99 -22.88
CA THR A 645 -21.61 41.18 -22.85
C THR A 645 -22.53 41.11 -21.64
N ALA A 646 -22.47 42.09 -20.77
CA ALA A 646 -23.32 42.19 -19.58
C ALA A 646 -24.77 42.47 -19.96
N THR A 647 -25.70 41.60 -19.54
CA THR A 647 -27.14 41.88 -19.55
C THR A 647 -27.65 41.74 -18.12
N SER A 648 -28.19 42.83 -17.60
CA SER A 648 -28.83 42.93 -16.29
C SER A 648 -30.23 42.35 -16.32
N THR A 649 -30.55 41.43 -15.40
CA THR A 649 -31.91 40.93 -15.16
C THR A 649 -32.26 41.03 -13.66
N PRO A 650 -33.50 41.38 -13.30
CA PRO A 650 -33.87 41.76 -11.96
C PRO A 650 -34.05 40.61 -10.99
N ILE A 651 -33.83 40.91 -9.71
CA ILE A 651 -33.94 40.04 -8.53
C ILE A 651 -35.42 39.68 -8.28
N PRO A 652 -35.77 38.36 -8.14
CA PRO A 652 -37.08 38.00 -7.56
C PRO A 652 -36.98 37.87 -6.02
N THR A 653 -38.00 38.32 -5.37
CA THR A 653 -38.25 38.35 -3.94
C THR A 653 -38.37 36.95 -3.35
N ALA A 654 -37.69 36.70 -2.22
CA ALA A 654 -37.68 35.44 -1.51
C ALA A 654 -39.03 35.11 -0.86
N THR A 655 -39.54 33.93 -1.06
CA THR A 655 -40.63 33.28 -0.33
C THR A 655 -40.07 32.49 0.86
N PRO A 656 -40.67 32.53 2.04
CA PRO A 656 -40.12 31.82 3.21
C PRO A 656 -40.29 30.29 3.09
N ARG A 657 -39.22 29.59 3.43
CA ARG A 657 -39.09 28.12 3.45
C ARG A 657 -39.78 27.54 4.70
N PRO A 658 -40.55 26.45 4.60
CA PRO A 658 -41.08 25.75 5.76
C PRO A 658 -39.99 24.99 6.51
N THR A 659 -40.11 24.94 7.83
CA THR A 659 -39.20 24.27 8.78
C THR A 659 -39.28 22.76 8.61
N PRO A 660 -38.17 22.02 8.56
CA PRO A 660 -38.21 20.55 8.49
C PRO A 660 -38.56 19.94 9.86
N SER A 661 -39.42 18.92 9.82
CA SER A 661 -39.68 18.03 10.94
C SER A 661 -38.47 17.13 11.23
N PRO A 662 -38.24 16.70 12.48
CA PRO A 662 -37.15 15.86 12.83
C PRO A 662 -37.27 14.48 12.18
N ARG A 663 -36.28 14.05 11.41
CA ARG A 663 -36.15 12.70 10.90
C ARG A 663 -35.82 11.76 12.04
N GLY A 664 -36.61 10.68 12.16
CA GLY A 664 -36.22 9.50 12.95
C GLY A 664 -34.96 8.89 12.33
N GLY A 665 -34.01 8.52 13.18
CA GLY A 665 -32.80 7.84 12.75
C GLY A 665 -33.09 6.51 12.08
N PRO A 666 -32.15 6.00 11.25
CA PRO A 666 -32.33 4.72 10.56
C PRO A 666 -32.46 3.59 11.58
N LEU A 667 -33.38 2.68 11.31
CA LEU A 667 -33.51 1.44 12.05
C LEU A 667 -32.27 0.58 11.81
N PRO A 668 -31.69 -0.05 12.86
CA PRO A 668 -30.57 -0.96 12.66
C PRO A 668 -30.99 -2.13 11.76
N ARG A 669 -30.11 -2.51 10.84
CA ARG A 669 -30.20 -3.73 10.04
C ARG A 669 -30.59 -4.92 10.95
N PRO A 670 -31.52 -5.80 10.60
CA PRO A 670 -31.70 -7.04 11.32
C PRO A 670 -30.39 -7.84 11.18
N ARG A 671 -29.68 -8.04 12.31
CA ARG A 671 -28.54 -8.95 12.37
C ARG A 671 -29.01 -10.35 11.96
N PRO A 672 -28.33 -11.02 11.04
CA PRO A 672 -28.55 -12.45 10.85
C PRO A 672 -28.28 -13.17 12.16
N THR A 673 -29.18 -14.03 12.56
CA THR A 673 -29.02 -14.85 13.77
C THR A 673 -27.82 -15.77 13.56
N PRO A 674 -26.84 -15.84 14.48
CA PRO A 674 -25.76 -16.81 14.37
C PRO A 674 -26.31 -18.23 14.31
N LEU A 675 -25.90 -19.01 13.32
CA LEU A 675 -26.18 -20.43 13.29
C LEU A 675 -25.49 -21.11 14.49
N PRO A 676 -26.12 -22.09 15.14
CA PRO A 676 -25.51 -22.79 16.24
C PRO A 676 -24.21 -23.47 15.78
N ARG A 677 -23.17 -23.32 16.59
CA ARG A 677 -21.92 -24.04 16.43
C ARG A 677 -22.18 -25.53 16.62
N GLY A 678 -22.02 -26.30 15.58
CA GLY A 678 -21.89 -27.75 15.62
C GLY A 678 -20.42 -28.12 15.39
#